data_54bc3f3b83ef4b4c70c3585fffba310f
#
_entry.id   54bc3f3b83ef4b4c70c3585fffba310f
#
_cell.length_a   1.000
_cell.length_b   1.000
_cell.length_c   1.000
_cell.angle_alpha   90.00
_cell.angle_beta   90.00
_cell.angle_gamma   90.00
#
_symmetry.space_group_name_H-M   'P 1'
#
loop_
_entity.id
_entity.type
_entity.pdbx_description
1 polymer ?
#
loop_
_entity_poly.entity_id
_entity_poly.type
_entity_poly.pdbx_seq_one_letter_code
_entity_poly.pdbx_strand_id
1 'polypeptide(L)'
;MVDLKAIFKEKIFIETKVKSIDSLFLNEERLESTNYHPTYQRNYVWDDEKATYFIESIFLGTEIPPLIFFQKDLSFEVIDGRQRYETILRFIQGELRLRKSGLHKLGNLKDFVGKSFKELDEEYRKMFLKTKIRTIVFSFRSEHFSQEEEDAVKREIFQRYNSGITPLKSVEIDKAIYLKDDLNTYFKKNLKDNETLLFTIRDIFAFEKDSIEVIMKKIREMLVLPHIPIYYYANRKLDIVHRFFEFLSQEAEDEDSYEMVFRLFQNKILLIKLIKDKCFHTQIEFTRLLAECLYWAFSIVVLEKGQTALDEVKAEDFLDKLVCYIGNNIKVYKNVRSSFAGEFKKRYEVTACFFAEIFDFSFKKYLSTTDEFKEKNRKANSVTDVDNSSFGFENLRINKPEPVSEEIEDICRKLSNNNFLMRPTYQRDEVINKRKSSAIIESLLLGIRLPPIFVFNRTDGVQEVIDGQQRLLSILGFIGQKFKDENGILCSSKKEGFRLDLKNGILTDLNGATFEKLDLKSQQKIKRAELWIVEIDKKYNQDFEPIDLFIRLNNKPYPIRKDTFEMWNSYICRDIIDCIKNVFRMHNSWFYLRKKETRMENENLLMTLAYFTYQKHLCQDSFTKEKLCPDKTVGIYMVGGKINCRLKSKTDITKILEETSNKQEIIRAINVLNFDFISKLELLCHGKEHLSKMLDKLFGSISSKRTQQNFYILWLLLADLSFDTDMISDIRLDINKVIKLVDTAKTVDEFTDAILDFRKKYQCQKANLLKIQLGDICSISVLTSTKEEKSEDAHQVFDIVVDREKEVSQIGYIGIKNDINTENKKRFFGIYHINAGFNEKYIAALLYVCSKQYTHLTLDILKGYPVVYASISCQNVFAKVFDYIQACKEGMESERQFFLRLLEIMAKQLMTEANQTSMGIDMVSQVELLPELDEEKNDIVSIYQKCSNVESPIMLLLLRALNT
;
A
#
# COMPACT_ATOMS: atom_id res chain seq x y z
N MET A 1 -9.68 3.70 26.88
CA MET A 1 -8.49 4.02 26.04
C MET A 1 -7.30 3.36 26.69
N VAL A 2 -6.57 2.53 25.94
CA VAL A 2 -5.42 1.77 26.46
C VAL A 2 -4.29 2.73 26.84
N ASP A 3 -3.79 2.66 28.08
CA ASP A 3 -2.63 3.47 28.50
C ASP A 3 -1.32 2.78 28.07
N LEU A 4 -0.91 3.04 26.83
CA LEU A 4 0.34 2.52 26.26
C LEU A 4 1.58 2.95 27.06
N LYS A 5 1.56 4.11 27.72
CA LYS A 5 2.68 4.61 28.52
C LYS A 5 2.93 3.72 29.73
N ALA A 6 1.88 3.40 30.47
CA ALA A 6 1.97 2.48 31.62
C ALA A 6 2.38 1.07 31.15
N ILE A 7 1.79 0.59 30.03
CA ILE A 7 2.07 -0.72 29.49
C ILE A 7 3.56 -0.86 29.12
N PHE A 8 4.12 0.04 28.31
CA PHE A 8 5.53 -0.05 27.88
C PHE A 8 6.53 0.17 29.02
N LYS A 9 6.17 0.93 30.05
CA LYS A 9 7.04 1.13 31.22
C LYS A 9 7.04 -0.04 32.21
N GLU A 10 5.89 -0.63 32.41
CA GLU A 10 5.67 -1.54 33.54
C GLU A 10 5.34 -2.99 33.14
N LYS A 11 4.60 -3.18 32.04
CA LYS A 11 4.04 -4.46 31.66
C LYS A 11 4.79 -5.18 30.54
N ILE A 12 5.58 -4.49 29.72
CA ILE A 12 6.29 -5.10 28.59
C ILE A 12 7.70 -5.52 28.99
N PHE A 13 8.06 -6.73 28.55
CA PHE A 13 9.41 -7.25 28.56
C PHE A 13 9.96 -7.29 27.13
N ILE A 14 11.17 -6.81 26.93
CA ILE A 14 11.85 -6.78 25.63
C ILE A 14 13.12 -7.59 25.73
N GLU A 15 13.20 -8.68 25.01
CA GLU A 15 14.35 -9.57 24.99
C GLU A 15 14.98 -9.60 23.60
N THR A 16 16.29 -9.56 23.58
CA THR A 16 17.03 -9.71 22.34
C THR A 16 17.81 -11.01 22.38
N LYS A 17 17.62 -11.83 21.35
CA LYS A 17 18.31 -13.11 21.20
C LYS A 17 18.98 -13.20 19.84
N VAL A 18 20.13 -13.82 19.79
CA VAL A 18 20.78 -14.24 18.56
C VAL A 18 20.50 -15.73 18.37
N LYS A 19 19.87 -16.08 17.26
CA LYS A 19 19.47 -17.45 16.94
C LYS A 19 20.04 -17.83 15.58
N SER A 20 20.48 -19.07 15.41
CA SER A 20 20.86 -19.61 14.11
C SER A 20 19.61 -19.94 13.29
N ILE A 21 19.75 -19.94 11.98
CA ILE A 21 18.65 -20.28 11.05
C ILE A 21 18.09 -21.66 11.37
N ASP A 22 18.95 -22.65 11.64
CA ASP A 22 18.51 -24.00 12.01
C ASP A 22 17.62 -23.98 13.25
N SER A 23 17.97 -23.22 14.30
CA SER A 23 17.19 -23.13 15.51
C SER A 23 15.83 -22.41 15.36
N LEU A 24 15.71 -21.58 14.31
CA LEU A 24 14.47 -20.83 14.03
C LEU A 24 13.55 -21.57 13.05
N PHE A 25 14.10 -22.35 12.11
CA PHE A 25 13.40 -22.87 10.95
C PHE A 25 13.45 -24.39 10.77
N LEU A 26 14.21 -25.12 11.59
CA LEU A 26 14.22 -26.59 11.60
C LEU A 26 13.66 -27.19 12.88
N ASN A 27 13.35 -26.39 13.88
CA ASN A 27 12.65 -26.84 15.08
C ASN A 27 11.14 -26.86 14.80
N GLU A 28 10.55 -28.05 14.73
CA GLU A 28 9.13 -28.25 14.38
C GLU A 28 8.20 -27.55 15.38
N GLU A 29 8.43 -27.73 16.68
CA GLU A 29 7.63 -27.11 17.74
C GLU A 29 7.61 -25.58 17.63
N ARG A 30 8.75 -24.97 17.30
CA ARG A 30 8.84 -23.53 17.09
C ARG A 30 8.15 -23.08 15.79
N LEU A 31 8.23 -23.85 14.72
CA LEU A 31 7.54 -23.54 13.46
C LEU A 31 6.03 -23.57 13.63
N GLU A 32 5.51 -24.60 14.30
CA GLU A 32 4.07 -24.76 14.58
C GLU A 32 3.56 -23.65 15.51
N SER A 33 4.36 -23.26 16.51
CA SER A 33 4.02 -22.19 17.44
C SER A 33 4.23 -20.77 16.86
N THR A 34 4.76 -20.62 15.65
CA THR A 34 5.06 -19.29 15.06
C THR A 34 4.03 -18.90 14.00
N ASN A 35 3.18 -17.92 14.32
CA ASN A 35 2.32 -17.26 13.36
C ASN A 35 3.10 -16.19 12.57
N TYR A 36 3.45 -16.49 11.32
CA TYR A 36 4.10 -15.52 10.43
C TYR A 36 3.13 -14.91 9.39
N HIS A 37 1.83 -15.26 9.49
CA HIS A 37 0.74 -14.72 8.65
C HIS A 37 -0.31 -13.96 9.47
N PRO A 38 0.06 -12.99 10.31
CA PRO A 38 -0.95 -12.25 11.05
C PRO A 38 -1.87 -11.49 10.09
N THR A 39 -3.14 -11.41 10.44
CA THR A 39 -4.21 -10.89 9.57
C THR A 39 -4.03 -9.43 9.15
N TYR A 40 -3.31 -8.65 9.94
CA TYR A 40 -3.04 -7.23 9.68
C TYR A 40 -1.83 -6.98 8.76
N GLN A 41 -1.02 -8.00 8.45
CA GLN A 41 0.13 -7.84 7.56
C GLN A 41 -0.20 -8.21 6.11
N ARG A 42 0.48 -7.52 5.16
CA ARG A 42 0.38 -7.82 3.73
C ARG A 42 0.89 -9.22 3.41
N ASN A 43 0.39 -9.81 2.35
CA ASN A 43 0.86 -11.10 1.83
C ASN A 43 2.34 -11.06 1.42
N TYR A 44 2.92 -12.23 1.10
CA TYR A 44 4.26 -12.31 0.56
C TYR A 44 4.32 -11.60 -0.80
N VAL A 45 5.24 -10.63 -0.92
CA VAL A 45 5.29 -9.73 -2.09
C VAL A 45 6.64 -9.76 -2.83
N TRP A 46 7.64 -10.43 -2.29
CA TRP A 46 8.93 -10.54 -2.96
C TRP A 46 8.82 -11.49 -4.16
N ASP A 47 9.31 -11.02 -5.32
CA ASP A 47 9.56 -11.88 -6.46
C ASP A 47 10.82 -12.74 -6.24
N ASP A 48 11.02 -13.75 -7.09
CA ASP A 48 12.15 -14.66 -6.96
C ASP A 48 13.51 -13.95 -7.04
N GLU A 49 13.62 -12.85 -7.78
CA GLU A 49 14.83 -12.08 -7.91
C GLU A 49 15.25 -11.44 -6.59
N LYS A 50 14.32 -10.79 -5.93
CA LYS A 50 14.54 -10.15 -4.61
C LYS A 50 14.71 -11.16 -3.50
N ALA A 51 13.93 -12.22 -3.53
CA ALA A 51 14.11 -13.34 -2.61
C ALA A 51 15.52 -13.92 -2.76
N THR A 52 15.99 -14.11 -3.99
CA THR A 52 17.36 -14.54 -4.28
C THR A 52 18.41 -13.56 -3.76
N TYR A 53 18.23 -12.25 -4.00
CA TYR A 53 19.14 -11.22 -3.51
C TYR A 53 19.24 -11.19 -1.98
N PHE A 54 18.14 -11.44 -1.29
CA PHE A 54 18.15 -11.56 0.16
C PHE A 54 18.89 -12.83 0.63
N ILE A 55 18.67 -13.98 -0.02
CA ILE A 55 19.39 -15.21 0.29
C ILE A 55 20.89 -15.05 -0.01
N GLU A 56 21.24 -14.40 -1.12
CA GLU A 56 22.63 -14.02 -1.40
C GLU A 56 23.24 -13.20 -0.26
N SER A 57 22.48 -12.25 0.30
CA SER A 57 22.95 -11.43 1.42
C SER A 57 23.28 -12.25 2.66
N ILE A 58 22.53 -13.34 2.90
CA ILE A 58 22.82 -14.30 3.98
C ILE A 58 24.14 -15.04 3.73
N PHE A 59 24.35 -15.56 2.52
CA PHE A 59 25.58 -16.25 2.14
C PHE A 59 26.81 -15.33 2.24
N LEU A 60 26.68 -14.09 1.80
CA LEU A 60 27.74 -13.09 1.89
C LEU A 60 28.02 -12.62 3.32
N GLY A 61 27.29 -13.09 4.31
CA GLY A 61 27.49 -12.71 5.71
C GLY A 61 27.09 -11.28 6.02
N THR A 62 26.26 -10.63 5.18
CA THR A 62 25.74 -9.30 5.49
C THR A 62 24.79 -9.37 6.69
N GLU A 63 24.77 -8.33 7.51
CA GLU A 63 23.83 -8.28 8.63
C GLU A 63 22.40 -8.14 8.11
N ILE A 64 21.53 -8.96 8.66
CA ILE A 64 20.11 -8.95 8.35
C ILE A 64 19.41 -8.13 9.44
N PRO A 65 18.52 -7.19 9.07
CA PRO A 65 17.70 -6.50 10.08
C PRO A 65 16.95 -7.52 10.97
N PRO A 66 16.85 -7.28 12.29
CA PRO A 66 16.31 -8.25 13.22
C PRO A 66 14.87 -8.64 12.87
N LEU A 67 14.52 -9.89 13.18
CA LEU A 67 13.12 -10.34 13.15
C LEU A 67 12.45 -9.91 14.47
N ILE A 68 11.28 -9.30 14.38
CA ILE A 68 10.56 -8.80 15.55
C ILE A 68 9.38 -9.73 15.81
N PHE A 69 9.36 -10.28 17.01
CA PHE A 69 8.31 -11.19 17.46
C PHE A 69 7.54 -10.59 18.63
N PHE A 70 6.29 -10.95 18.70
CA PHE A 70 5.49 -10.86 19.92
C PHE A 70 5.25 -12.27 20.44
N GLN A 71 5.56 -12.50 21.70
CA GLN A 71 5.36 -13.79 22.35
C GLN A 71 4.18 -13.72 23.30
N LYS A 72 3.27 -14.69 23.14
CA LYS A 72 2.17 -14.96 24.05
C LYS A 72 2.24 -16.43 24.42
N ASP A 73 2.45 -16.71 25.68
CA ASP A 73 2.69 -18.07 26.19
C ASP A 73 3.83 -18.77 25.42
N LEU A 74 3.55 -19.88 24.78
CA LEU A 74 4.49 -20.61 23.93
C LEU A 74 4.42 -20.21 22.46
N SER A 75 3.45 -19.38 22.08
CA SER A 75 3.25 -18.94 20.69
C SER A 75 4.01 -17.66 20.36
N PHE A 76 4.46 -17.56 19.13
CA PHE A 76 5.17 -16.41 18.59
C PHE A 76 4.41 -15.85 17.40
N GLU A 77 4.35 -14.53 17.31
CA GLU A 77 3.80 -13.83 16.15
C GLU A 77 4.85 -12.90 15.55
N VAL A 78 5.06 -12.98 14.24
CA VAL A 78 6.02 -12.12 13.53
C VAL A 78 5.40 -10.74 13.34
N ILE A 79 5.92 -9.72 14.03
CA ILE A 79 5.46 -8.33 13.94
C ILE A 79 6.17 -7.59 12.80
N ASP A 80 7.50 -7.73 12.69
CA ASP A 80 8.26 -7.24 11.53
C ASP A 80 9.24 -8.29 11.04
N GLY A 81 9.52 -8.26 9.72
CA GLY A 81 10.40 -9.21 9.07
C GLY A 81 9.68 -10.40 8.42
N ARG A 82 8.35 -10.37 8.27
CA ARG A 82 7.59 -11.44 7.62
C ARG A 82 8.17 -11.86 6.28
N GLN A 83 8.46 -10.92 5.37
CA GLN A 83 9.02 -11.24 4.05
C GLN A 83 10.35 -11.98 4.17
N ARG A 84 11.20 -11.58 5.11
CA ARG A 84 12.49 -12.22 5.40
C ARG A 84 12.29 -13.62 5.98
N TYR A 85 11.40 -13.76 6.95
CA TYR A 85 11.07 -15.05 7.56
C TYR A 85 10.55 -16.04 6.51
N GLU A 86 9.55 -15.63 5.74
CA GLU A 86 8.92 -16.47 4.71
C GLU A 86 9.90 -16.80 3.57
N THR A 87 10.81 -15.90 3.19
CA THR A 87 11.84 -16.18 2.18
C THR A 87 12.81 -17.26 2.64
N ILE A 88 13.26 -17.20 3.89
CA ILE A 88 14.15 -18.23 4.45
C ILE A 88 13.43 -19.58 4.48
N LEU A 89 12.19 -19.59 4.96
CA LEU A 89 11.38 -20.80 5.04
C LEU A 89 11.18 -21.45 3.67
N ARG A 90 10.74 -20.67 2.67
CA ARG A 90 10.54 -21.14 1.28
C ARG A 90 11.82 -21.66 0.64
N PHE A 91 12.95 -21.03 0.95
CA PHE A 91 14.25 -21.50 0.45
C PHE A 91 14.62 -22.84 1.05
N ILE A 92 14.52 -23.02 2.37
CA ILE A 92 14.79 -24.29 3.07
C ILE A 92 13.86 -25.39 2.58
N GLN A 93 12.59 -25.09 2.35
CA GLN A 93 11.59 -26.03 1.81
C GLN A 93 11.84 -26.42 0.35
N GLY A 94 12.68 -25.66 -0.37
CA GLY A 94 13.01 -25.88 -1.77
C GLY A 94 12.04 -25.25 -2.77
N GLU A 95 11.15 -24.39 -2.30
CA GLU A 95 10.20 -23.64 -3.14
C GLU A 95 10.85 -22.47 -3.89
N LEU A 96 11.97 -21.96 -3.39
CA LEU A 96 12.72 -20.88 -4.01
C LEU A 96 14.00 -21.43 -4.65
N ARG A 97 14.21 -21.12 -5.95
CA ARG A 97 15.45 -21.36 -6.69
C ARG A 97 16.19 -20.04 -6.90
N LEU A 98 17.52 -20.05 -6.70
CA LEU A 98 18.34 -18.86 -6.84
C LEU A 98 18.43 -18.41 -8.30
N ARG A 99 17.85 -17.27 -8.63
CA ARG A 99 17.83 -16.71 -9.98
C ARG A 99 19.12 -15.94 -10.27
N LYS A 100 19.72 -16.13 -11.47
CA LYS A 100 20.93 -15.40 -11.87
C LYS A 100 20.74 -13.86 -11.75
N SER A 101 19.56 -13.33 -12.10
CA SER A 101 19.25 -11.91 -12.01
C SER A 101 19.23 -11.35 -10.58
N GLY A 102 19.01 -12.20 -9.56
CA GLY A 102 19.03 -11.83 -8.16
C GLY A 102 20.39 -12.07 -7.47
N LEU A 103 21.32 -12.76 -8.11
CA LEU A 103 22.66 -13.00 -7.60
C LEU A 103 23.62 -11.94 -8.16
N HIS A 104 23.89 -10.90 -7.37
CA HIS A 104 24.73 -9.77 -7.82
C HIS A 104 26.23 -10.04 -7.68
N LYS A 105 26.65 -10.79 -6.65
CA LYS A 105 28.05 -11.17 -6.39
C LYS A 105 28.30 -12.66 -6.65
N LEU A 106 27.31 -13.52 -6.38
CA LEU A 106 27.43 -14.97 -6.55
C LEU A 106 26.92 -15.47 -7.93
N GLY A 107 26.47 -14.56 -8.80
CA GLY A 107 25.87 -14.89 -10.10
C GLY A 107 26.80 -15.58 -11.10
N ASN A 108 28.11 -15.57 -10.85
CA ASN A 108 29.14 -16.26 -11.66
C ASN A 108 29.51 -17.63 -11.10
N LEU A 109 29.09 -17.95 -9.87
CA LEU A 109 29.38 -19.22 -9.23
C LEU A 109 28.30 -20.25 -9.61
N LYS A 110 28.68 -21.27 -10.33
CA LYS A 110 27.78 -22.38 -10.77
C LYS A 110 27.11 -23.10 -9.60
N ASP A 111 27.74 -23.05 -8.43
CA ASP A 111 27.27 -23.69 -7.21
C ASP A 111 25.98 -23.05 -6.66
N PHE A 112 25.65 -21.83 -7.06
CA PHE A 112 24.46 -21.09 -6.60
C PHE A 112 23.39 -20.89 -7.67
N VAL A 113 23.81 -20.66 -8.93
CA VAL A 113 22.88 -20.29 -10.00
C VAL A 113 21.90 -21.41 -10.32
N GLY A 114 20.60 -21.14 -10.21
CA GLY A 114 19.52 -22.07 -10.50
C GLY A 114 19.29 -23.14 -9.43
N LYS A 115 20.08 -23.14 -8.36
CA LYS A 115 19.99 -24.12 -7.27
C LYS A 115 18.86 -23.78 -6.28
N SER A 116 18.20 -24.80 -5.79
CA SER A 116 17.39 -24.77 -4.57
C SER A 116 18.28 -25.13 -3.37
N PHE A 117 17.79 -24.93 -2.15
CA PHE A 117 18.53 -25.26 -0.93
C PHE A 117 19.02 -26.71 -0.89
N LYS A 118 18.18 -27.65 -1.32
CA LYS A 118 18.50 -29.10 -1.34
C LYS A 118 19.58 -29.48 -2.36
N GLU A 119 19.73 -28.68 -3.43
CA GLU A 119 20.70 -28.89 -4.51
C GLU A 119 22.07 -28.22 -4.26
N LEU A 120 22.16 -27.41 -3.20
CA LEU A 120 23.44 -26.84 -2.76
C LEU A 120 24.33 -27.91 -2.12
N ASP A 121 25.64 -27.72 -2.20
CA ASP A 121 26.61 -28.57 -1.53
C ASP A 121 26.42 -28.52 0.00
N GLU A 122 26.76 -29.61 0.67
CA GLU A 122 26.50 -29.76 2.10
C GLU A 122 27.20 -28.66 2.94
N GLU A 123 28.34 -28.20 2.52
CA GLU A 123 29.08 -27.11 3.17
C GLU A 123 28.30 -25.81 3.15
N TYR A 124 27.76 -25.40 1.99
CA TYR A 124 26.93 -24.18 1.86
C TYR A 124 25.62 -24.31 2.62
N ARG A 125 25.01 -25.48 2.63
CA ARG A 125 23.79 -25.73 3.43
C ARG A 125 24.07 -25.56 4.93
N LYS A 126 25.16 -26.16 5.44
CA LYS A 126 25.58 -26.04 6.84
C LYS A 126 25.90 -24.58 7.18
N MET A 127 26.60 -23.87 6.32
CA MET A 127 26.94 -22.46 6.50
C MET A 127 25.67 -21.60 6.59
N PHE A 128 24.71 -21.80 5.67
CA PHE A 128 23.42 -21.09 5.69
C PHE A 128 22.68 -21.33 7.00
N LEU A 129 22.53 -22.57 7.41
CA LEU A 129 21.82 -22.96 8.63
C LEU A 129 22.48 -22.42 9.91
N LYS A 130 23.81 -22.35 9.95
CA LYS A 130 24.55 -21.80 11.08
C LYS A 130 24.57 -20.27 11.13
N THR A 131 24.10 -19.61 10.07
CA THR A 131 24.03 -18.14 10.04
C THR A 131 23.13 -17.64 11.15
N LYS A 132 23.65 -16.70 11.94
CA LYS A 132 22.96 -16.13 13.09
C LYS A 132 22.06 -14.98 12.67
N ILE A 133 20.82 -14.98 13.14
CA ILE A 133 19.81 -13.93 12.97
C ILE A 133 19.47 -13.36 14.34
N ARG A 134 19.37 -12.03 14.40
CA ARG A 134 18.89 -11.35 15.59
C ARG A 134 17.39 -11.40 15.67
N THR A 135 16.88 -11.64 16.84
CA THR A 135 15.47 -11.60 17.15
C THR A 135 15.22 -10.65 18.31
N ILE A 136 14.21 -9.82 18.20
CA ILE A 136 13.71 -9.00 19.31
C ILE A 136 12.31 -9.53 19.64
N VAL A 137 12.16 -9.98 20.87
CA VAL A 137 10.91 -10.58 21.35
C VAL A 137 10.29 -9.64 22.36
N PHE A 138 9.05 -9.25 22.10
CA PHE A 138 8.23 -8.49 23.02
C PHE A 138 7.23 -9.45 23.67
N SER A 139 7.07 -9.35 24.97
CA SER A 139 6.08 -10.14 25.74
C SER A 139 5.53 -9.32 26.88
N PHE A 140 4.36 -9.69 27.39
CA PHE A 140 3.87 -9.14 28.65
C PHE A 140 4.60 -9.80 29.83
N ARG A 141 4.79 -9.07 30.92
CA ARG A 141 5.40 -9.56 32.17
C ARG A 141 4.42 -10.39 33.02
N SER A 142 3.12 -10.24 32.77
CA SER A 142 2.06 -10.95 33.49
C SER A 142 1.10 -11.57 32.50
N GLU A 143 0.42 -12.64 32.90
CA GLU A 143 -0.58 -13.33 32.08
C GLU A 143 -1.91 -12.55 32.00
N HIS A 144 -2.11 -11.52 32.82
CA HIS A 144 -3.33 -10.71 32.87
C HIS A 144 -3.21 -9.45 32.01
N PHE A 145 -3.62 -9.54 30.77
CA PHE A 145 -3.75 -8.42 29.84
C PHE A 145 -4.96 -8.65 28.92
N SER A 146 -5.55 -7.55 28.47
CA SER A 146 -6.68 -7.61 27.56
C SER A 146 -6.23 -7.76 26.12
N GLN A 147 -7.10 -8.27 25.26
CA GLN A 147 -6.86 -8.35 23.82
C GLN A 147 -6.62 -6.94 23.21
N GLU A 148 -7.29 -5.92 23.75
CA GLU A 148 -7.09 -4.53 23.30
C GLU A 148 -5.69 -4.01 23.64
N GLU A 149 -5.16 -4.36 24.83
CA GLU A 149 -3.78 -4.01 25.21
C GLU A 149 -2.77 -4.71 24.30
N GLU A 150 -2.97 -5.99 24.02
CA GLU A 150 -2.13 -6.79 23.13
C GLU A 150 -2.10 -6.18 21.72
N ASP A 151 -3.26 -5.93 21.13
CA ASP A 151 -3.38 -5.37 19.79
C ASP A 151 -2.79 -3.95 19.69
N ALA A 152 -2.92 -3.15 20.74
CA ALA A 152 -2.33 -1.80 20.80
C ALA A 152 -0.80 -1.87 20.85
N VAL A 153 -0.24 -2.79 21.64
CA VAL A 153 1.22 -3.00 21.72
C VAL A 153 1.78 -3.51 20.40
N LYS A 154 1.16 -4.52 19.79
CA LYS A 154 1.60 -5.07 18.51
C LYS A 154 1.60 -4.00 17.41
N ARG A 155 0.57 -3.18 17.35
CA ARG A 155 0.47 -2.06 16.38
C ARG A 155 1.58 -1.04 16.58
N GLU A 156 1.85 -0.65 17.83
CA GLU A 156 2.89 0.31 18.15
C GLU A 156 4.29 -0.21 17.75
N ILE A 157 4.59 -1.48 18.07
CA ILE A 157 5.84 -2.13 17.68
C ILE A 157 6.00 -2.13 16.15
N PHE A 158 4.95 -2.59 15.45
CA PHE A 158 4.94 -2.62 13.98
C PHE A 158 5.22 -1.24 13.37
N GLN A 159 4.58 -0.20 13.88
CA GLN A 159 4.78 1.17 13.38
C GLN A 159 6.22 1.64 13.61
N ARG A 160 6.79 1.44 14.78
CA ARG A 160 8.13 1.93 15.11
C ARG A 160 9.21 1.30 14.24
N TYR A 161 9.14 0.00 14.01
CA TYR A 161 10.13 -0.68 13.17
C TYR A 161 9.93 -0.41 11.68
N ASN A 162 8.70 -0.16 11.21
CA ASN A 162 8.42 0.17 9.81
C ASN A 162 8.57 1.66 9.45
N SER A 163 8.30 2.58 10.39
CA SER A 163 8.33 4.03 10.11
C SER A 163 9.73 4.63 10.10
N GLY A 164 10.71 3.96 10.73
CA GLY A 164 12.07 4.47 10.93
C GLY A 164 12.93 4.54 9.67
N ILE A 165 12.55 3.90 8.57
CA ILE A 165 13.38 3.80 7.37
C ILE A 165 12.71 4.51 6.21
N THR A 166 13.29 5.62 5.76
CA THR A 166 12.89 6.28 4.51
C THR A 166 13.69 5.64 3.36
N PRO A 167 13.04 5.00 2.37
CA PRO A 167 13.75 4.37 1.27
C PRO A 167 14.57 5.38 0.48
N LEU A 168 15.69 4.93 -0.06
CA LEU A 168 16.47 5.74 -1.00
C LEU A 168 15.62 6.01 -2.25
N LYS A 169 15.70 7.21 -2.78
CA LYS A 169 15.22 7.51 -4.12
C LYS A 169 16.17 6.90 -5.14
N SER A 170 15.67 6.54 -6.32
CA SER A 170 16.52 6.00 -7.39
C SER A 170 17.70 6.90 -7.75
N VAL A 171 17.53 8.23 -7.64
CA VAL A 171 18.58 9.22 -7.85
C VAL A 171 19.68 9.15 -6.79
N GLU A 172 19.34 8.80 -5.55
CA GLU A 172 20.33 8.65 -4.45
C GLU A 172 21.13 7.37 -4.62
N ILE A 173 20.50 6.31 -5.12
CA ILE A 173 21.17 5.06 -5.50
C ILE A 173 22.12 5.30 -6.67
N ASP A 174 21.63 5.97 -7.71
CA ASP A 174 22.45 6.34 -8.88
C ASP A 174 23.65 7.19 -8.48
N LYS A 175 23.48 8.17 -7.58
CA LYS A 175 24.60 8.98 -7.04
C LYS A 175 25.66 8.10 -6.37
N ALA A 176 25.27 7.11 -5.60
CA ALA A 176 26.22 6.22 -4.93
C ALA A 176 26.96 5.31 -5.94
N ILE A 177 26.25 4.74 -6.91
CA ILE A 177 26.82 3.84 -7.92
C ILE A 177 27.87 4.56 -8.77
N TYR A 178 27.58 5.78 -9.23
CA TYR A 178 28.44 6.52 -10.17
C TYR A 178 29.37 7.54 -9.49
N LEU A 179 29.59 7.41 -8.16
CA LEU A 179 30.44 8.36 -7.43
C LEU A 179 31.89 8.34 -7.89
N LYS A 180 32.41 7.15 -8.18
CA LYS A 180 33.80 6.90 -8.61
C LYS A 180 33.96 6.76 -10.12
N ASP A 181 32.90 6.96 -10.90
CA ASP A 181 32.94 6.87 -12.35
C ASP A 181 33.49 8.19 -12.95
N ASP A 182 34.64 8.07 -13.65
CA ASP A 182 35.38 9.22 -14.13
C ASP A 182 34.64 9.99 -15.25
N LEU A 183 34.01 9.28 -16.18
CA LEU A 183 33.17 9.90 -17.24
C LEU A 183 32.00 10.65 -16.62
N ASN A 184 31.31 10.04 -15.66
CA ASN A 184 30.18 10.68 -14.95
C ASN A 184 30.66 11.92 -14.16
N THR A 185 31.83 11.86 -13.53
CA THR A 185 32.43 12.96 -12.78
C THR A 185 32.84 14.09 -13.71
N TYR A 186 33.42 13.77 -14.86
CA TYR A 186 33.77 14.74 -15.91
C TYR A 186 32.53 15.50 -16.41
N PHE A 187 31.47 14.79 -16.80
CA PHE A 187 30.22 15.40 -17.22
C PHE A 187 29.64 16.31 -16.16
N LYS A 188 29.58 15.85 -14.92
CA LYS A 188 28.99 16.61 -13.80
C LYS A 188 29.76 17.90 -13.51
N LYS A 189 31.09 17.85 -13.57
CA LYS A 189 31.95 19.03 -13.41
C LYS A 189 31.69 20.04 -14.52
N ASN A 190 31.83 19.63 -15.79
CA ASN A 190 31.67 20.52 -16.94
C ASN A 190 30.25 21.11 -17.06
N LEU A 191 29.21 20.38 -16.65
CA LEU A 191 27.84 20.91 -16.60
C LEU A 191 27.66 21.96 -15.50
N LYS A 192 28.36 21.83 -14.37
CA LYS A 192 28.33 22.85 -13.31
C LYS A 192 29.08 24.12 -13.72
N ASP A 193 30.18 23.96 -14.44
CA ASP A 193 31.04 25.06 -14.90
C ASP A 193 30.44 25.78 -16.11
N ASN A 194 29.49 25.14 -16.83
CA ASN A 194 28.80 25.72 -18.00
C ASN A 194 27.31 25.94 -17.73
N GLU A 195 26.99 27.04 -17.05
CA GLU A 195 25.60 27.39 -16.70
C GLU A 195 24.69 27.56 -17.93
N THR A 196 25.22 28.07 -19.06
CA THR A 196 24.44 28.24 -20.28
C THR A 196 24.00 26.91 -20.87
N LEU A 197 24.88 25.93 -20.90
CA LEU A 197 24.55 24.58 -21.38
C LEU A 197 23.56 23.90 -20.41
N LEU A 198 23.77 24.05 -19.12
CA LEU A 198 22.87 23.50 -18.12
C LEU A 198 21.47 24.11 -18.22
N PHE A 199 21.38 25.42 -18.44
CA PHE A 199 20.09 26.09 -18.67
C PHE A 199 19.42 25.57 -19.96
N THR A 200 20.17 25.42 -21.04
CA THR A 200 19.68 24.90 -22.32
C THR A 200 19.11 23.47 -22.16
N ILE A 201 19.80 22.60 -21.41
CA ILE A 201 19.30 21.23 -21.11
C ILE A 201 18.01 21.29 -20.30
N ARG A 202 17.94 22.15 -19.30
CA ARG A 202 16.73 22.33 -18.47
C ARG A 202 15.55 22.80 -19.30
N ASP A 203 15.77 23.75 -20.18
CA ASP A 203 14.75 24.27 -21.11
C ASP A 203 14.24 23.20 -22.09
N ILE A 204 15.16 22.45 -22.73
CA ILE A 204 14.79 21.40 -23.69
C ILE A 204 14.00 20.26 -23.06
N PHE A 205 14.43 19.78 -21.88
CA PHE A 205 13.88 18.59 -21.25
C PHE A 205 12.92 18.88 -20.08
N ALA A 206 12.55 20.14 -19.86
CA ALA A 206 11.66 20.60 -18.79
C ALA A 206 12.15 20.18 -17.37
N PHE A 207 13.43 20.38 -17.09
CA PHE A 207 14.08 20.11 -15.80
C PHE A 207 14.26 21.35 -14.91
N GLU A 208 13.39 22.34 -15.00
CA GLU A 208 13.57 23.66 -14.38
C GLU A 208 13.87 23.62 -12.88
N LYS A 209 13.28 22.67 -12.15
CA LYS A 209 13.41 22.50 -10.70
C LYS A 209 14.21 21.27 -10.28
N ASP A 210 14.79 20.55 -11.24
CA ASP A 210 15.44 19.29 -10.95
C ASP A 210 16.90 19.46 -10.52
N SER A 211 17.35 18.53 -9.65
CA SER A 211 18.77 18.49 -9.23
C SER A 211 19.65 18.00 -10.38
N ILE A 212 20.95 18.31 -10.30
CA ILE A 212 21.92 17.88 -11.31
C ILE A 212 21.99 16.34 -11.41
N GLU A 213 21.74 15.63 -10.34
CA GLU A 213 21.70 14.16 -10.31
C GLU A 213 20.56 13.59 -11.16
N VAL A 214 19.40 14.25 -11.18
CA VAL A 214 18.26 13.87 -12.05
C VAL A 214 18.64 14.09 -13.51
N ILE A 215 19.29 15.21 -13.81
CA ILE A 215 19.77 15.54 -15.16
C ILE A 215 20.81 14.52 -15.59
N MET A 216 21.81 14.21 -14.74
CA MET A 216 22.83 13.20 -15.02
C MET A 216 22.24 11.81 -15.29
N LYS A 217 21.22 11.40 -14.55
CA LYS A 217 20.51 10.14 -14.83
C LYS A 217 19.97 10.12 -16.26
N LYS A 218 19.36 11.22 -16.72
CA LYS A 218 18.85 11.32 -18.07
C LYS A 218 19.95 11.34 -19.13
N ILE A 219 21.04 12.03 -18.84
CA ILE A 219 22.22 12.07 -19.73
C ILE A 219 22.79 10.67 -19.93
N ARG A 220 22.99 9.88 -18.86
CA ARG A 220 23.45 8.50 -18.98
C ARG A 220 22.54 7.65 -19.87
N GLU A 221 21.22 7.77 -19.68
CA GLU A 221 20.23 7.11 -20.55
C GLU A 221 20.42 7.53 -22.02
N MET A 222 20.57 8.82 -22.28
CA MET A 222 20.74 9.37 -23.64
C MET A 222 22.05 8.91 -24.29
N LEU A 223 23.13 8.83 -23.54
CA LEU A 223 24.45 8.39 -24.06
C LEU A 223 24.45 6.93 -24.49
N VAL A 224 23.77 6.06 -23.76
CA VAL A 224 23.80 4.61 -24.03
C VAL A 224 22.71 4.15 -24.99
N LEU A 225 21.58 4.88 -25.08
CA LEU A 225 20.43 4.46 -25.87
C LEU A 225 20.74 4.20 -27.37
N PRO A 226 21.65 4.93 -28.04
CA PRO A 226 22.04 4.65 -29.42
C PRO A 226 22.71 3.29 -29.62
N HIS A 227 23.25 2.70 -28.57
CA HIS A 227 23.93 1.41 -28.58
C HIS A 227 23.00 0.23 -28.24
N ILE A 228 21.73 0.50 -27.90
CA ILE A 228 20.75 -0.48 -27.48
C ILE A 228 19.54 -0.44 -28.40
N PRO A 229 19.15 -1.56 -29.05
CA PRO A 229 17.96 -1.59 -29.88
C PRO A 229 16.70 -1.18 -29.11
N ILE A 230 15.92 -0.26 -29.68
CA ILE A 230 14.74 0.34 -29.03
C ILE A 230 13.74 -0.72 -28.55
N TYR A 231 13.52 -1.79 -29.30
CA TYR A 231 12.57 -2.86 -28.91
C TYR A 231 13.07 -3.68 -27.73
N TYR A 232 14.39 -3.83 -27.62
CA TYR A 232 15.00 -4.48 -26.46
C TYR A 232 14.94 -3.60 -25.21
N TYR A 233 15.31 -2.32 -25.36
CA TYR A 233 15.27 -1.32 -24.30
C TYR A 233 13.85 -1.14 -23.73
N ALA A 234 12.82 -1.09 -24.59
CA ALA A 234 11.43 -0.89 -24.16
C ALA A 234 10.93 -1.90 -23.10
N ASN A 235 11.54 -3.08 -23.04
CA ASN A 235 11.16 -4.15 -22.13
C ASN A 235 12.06 -4.27 -20.89
N ARG A 236 13.26 -3.64 -20.84
CA ARG A 236 14.31 -3.86 -19.83
C ARG A 236 15.06 -2.58 -19.43
N LYS A 237 14.36 -1.47 -19.20
CA LYS A 237 14.91 -0.12 -19.11
C LYS A 237 16.03 0.14 -18.09
N LEU A 238 15.98 -0.40 -16.88
CA LEU A 238 16.89 0.04 -15.80
C LEU A 238 18.23 -0.68 -15.81
N ASP A 239 18.25 -1.99 -15.86
CA ASP A 239 19.47 -2.79 -15.70
C ASP A 239 20.43 -2.65 -16.90
N ILE A 240 19.85 -2.45 -18.09
CA ILE A 240 20.63 -2.32 -19.33
C ILE A 240 21.36 -0.98 -19.43
N VAL A 241 20.75 0.12 -18.92
CA VAL A 241 21.40 1.44 -18.94
C VAL A 241 22.65 1.43 -18.09
N HIS A 242 22.58 0.83 -16.89
CA HIS A 242 23.73 0.74 -15.98
C HIS A 242 24.91 0.01 -16.65
N ARG A 243 24.67 -1.21 -17.15
CA ARG A 243 25.70 -2.02 -17.80
C ARG A 243 26.32 -1.37 -19.03
N PHE A 244 25.50 -0.76 -19.88
CA PHE A 244 26.02 -0.10 -21.09
C PHE A 244 26.71 1.21 -20.78
N PHE A 245 26.34 1.91 -19.72
CA PHE A 245 27.06 3.11 -19.30
C PHE A 245 28.43 2.76 -18.71
N GLU A 246 28.50 1.73 -17.86
CA GLU A 246 29.76 1.20 -17.33
C GLU A 246 30.70 0.74 -18.46
N PHE A 247 30.16 0.03 -19.46
CA PHE A 247 30.90 -0.34 -20.66
C PHE A 247 31.41 0.85 -21.45
N LEU A 248 30.58 1.90 -21.63
CA LEU A 248 30.96 3.15 -22.30
C LEU A 248 32.03 3.91 -21.50
N SER A 249 31.94 3.95 -20.18
CA SER A 249 32.91 4.60 -19.32
C SER A 249 34.28 3.91 -19.35
N GLN A 250 34.30 2.57 -19.46
CA GLN A 250 35.54 1.80 -19.61
C GLN A 250 36.16 1.91 -21.01
N GLU A 251 35.33 2.06 -22.08
CA GLU A 251 35.84 2.33 -23.43
C GLU A 251 36.48 3.71 -23.55
N ALA A 252 36.08 4.67 -22.71
CA ALA A 252 36.66 6.00 -22.63
C ALA A 252 37.77 5.98 -21.55
N GLU A 253 38.99 5.70 -21.97
CA GLU A 253 40.14 5.39 -21.05
C GLU A 253 40.82 6.65 -20.50
N ASP A 254 40.66 7.83 -21.10
CA ASP A 254 41.38 9.04 -20.78
C ASP A 254 40.51 10.32 -20.85
N GLU A 255 41.08 11.43 -20.37
CA GLU A 255 40.42 12.73 -20.33
C GLU A 255 40.09 13.27 -21.71
N ASP A 256 40.90 12.98 -22.75
CA ASP A 256 40.64 13.39 -24.15
C ASP A 256 39.39 12.67 -24.69
N SER A 257 39.23 11.42 -24.35
CA SER A 257 38.05 10.61 -24.68
C SER A 257 36.78 11.14 -23.99
N TYR A 258 36.88 11.52 -22.70
CA TYR A 258 35.75 12.14 -21.98
C TYR A 258 35.36 13.48 -22.60
N GLU A 259 36.36 14.33 -22.99
CA GLU A 259 36.08 15.58 -23.66
C GLU A 259 35.39 15.36 -25.00
N MET A 260 35.83 14.40 -25.79
CA MET A 260 35.21 14.08 -27.08
C MET A 260 33.74 13.67 -26.91
N VAL A 261 33.44 12.77 -25.97
CA VAL A 261 32.06 12.33 -25.67
C VAL A 261 31.21 13.52 -25.22
N PHE A 262 31.75 14.38 -24.36
CA PHE A 262 31.06 15.57 -23.86
C PHE A 262 30.81 16.60 -24.98
N ARG A 263 31.78 16.86 -25.84
CA ARG A 263 31.64 17.78 -26.99
C ARG A 263 30.59 17.28 -27.97
N LEU A 264 30.56 15.98 -28.28
CA LEU A 264 29.53 15.38 -29.12
C LEU A 264 28.14 15.49 -28.51
N PHE A 265 28.03 15.30 -27.19
CA PHE A 265 26.80 15.52 -26.46
C PHE A 265 26.36 16.99 -26.58
N GLN A 266 27.24 17.94 -26.29
CA GLN A 266 26.97 19.37 -26.34
C GLN A 266 26.48 19.80 -27.74
N ASN A 267 27.14 19.36 -28.80
CA ASN A 267 26.76 19.70 -30.18
C ASN A 267 25.32 19.24 -30.49
N LYS A 268 24.95 18.04 -30.08
CA LYS A 268 23.59 17.53 -30.28
C LYS A 268 22.54 18.31 -29.46
N ILE A 269 22.86 18.71 -28.24
CA ILE A 269 21.98 19.55 -27.42
C ILE A 269 21.73 20.91 -28.08
N LEU A 270 22.77 21.54 -28.64
CA LEU A 270 22.67 22.82 -29.35
C LEU A 270 21.82 22.69 -30.61
N LEU A 271 21.96 21.61 -31.38
CA LEU A 271 21.08 21.34 -32.54
C LEU A 271 19.63 21.16 -32.14
N ILE A 272 19.36 20.44 -31.06
CA ILE A 272 18.00 20.26 -30.55
C ILE A 272 17.40 21.59 -30.08
N LYS A 273 18.21 22.48 -29.50
CA LYS A 273 17.79 23.85 -29.15
C LYS A 273 17.39 24.64 -30.39
N LEU A 274 18.19 24.59 -31.43
CA LEU A 274 17.90 25.25 -32.72
C LEU A 274 16.56 24.78 -33.32
N ILE A 275 16.30 23.47 -33.29
CA ILE A 275 15.02 22.89 -33.74
C ILE A 275 13.87 23.34 -32.85
N LYS A 276 14.07 23.38 -31.52
CA LYS A 276 13.06 23.86 -30.58
C LYS A 276 12.68 25.32 -30.89
N ASP A 277 13.66 26.17 -31.09
CA ASP A 277 13.42 27.59 -31.41
C ASP A 277 12.68 27.75 -32.75
N LYS A 278 13.02 26.94 -33.75
CA LYS A 278 12.31 26.93 -35.02
C LYS A 278 10.88 26.43 -34.93
N CYS A 279 10.64 25.37 -34.11
CA CYS A 279 9.29 24.90 -33.79
C CYS A 279 8.45 25.99 -33.09
N PHE A 280 9.07 26.78 -32.21
CA PHE A 280 8.40 27.90 -31.56
C PHE A 280 7.93 28.96 -32.57
N HIS A 281 8.79 29.34 -33.52
CA HIS A 281 8.44 30.29 -34.56
C HIS A 281 7.34 29.79 -35.52
N THR A 282 7.24 28.48 -35.73
CA THR A 282 6.20 27.85 -36.57
C THR A 282 4.97 27.41 -35.76
N GLN A 283 4.86 27.77 -34.47
CA GLN A 283 3.77 27.41 -33.55
C GLN A 283 3.55 25.88 -33.38
N ILE A 284 4.61 25.12 -33.61
CA ILE A 284 4.59 23.67 -33.35
C ILE A 284 5.07 23.43 -31.91
N GLU A 285 4.26 22.71 -31.11
CA GLU A 285 4.62 22.38 -29.73
C GLU A 285 5.82 21.43 -29.69
N PHE A 286 6.88 21.85 -29.02
CA PHE A 286 8.06 21.04 -28.80
C PHE A 286 7.96 20.28 -27.48
N THR A 287 8.06 18.96 -27.53
CA THR A 287 7.94 18.12 -26.33
C THR A 287 9.27 17.49 -25.92
N ARG A 288 9.42 17.19 -24.63
CA ARG A 288 10.56 16.43 -24.12
C ARG A 288 10.75 15.09 -24.83
N LEU A 289 9.65 14.39 -25.17
CA LEU A 289 9.70 13.09 -25.85
C LEU A 289 10.27 13.22 -27.29
N LEU A 290 9.98 14.33 -27.96
CA LEU A 290 10.58 14.65 -29.25
C LEU A 290 12.09 14.90 -29.10
N ALA A 291 12.52 15.67 -28.11
CA ALA A 291 13.92 15.92 -27.84
C ALA A 291 14.73 14.62 -27.63
N GLU A 292 14.17 13.67 -26.88
CA GLU A 292 14.78 12.35 -26.64
C GLU A 292 14.96 11.57 -27.98
N CYS A 293 13.96 11.60 -28.84
CA CYS A 293 14.01 10.93 -30.14
C CYS A 293 15.01 11.59 -31.08
N LEU A 294 15.07 12.92 -31.09
CA LEU A 294 16.04 13.67 -31.90
C LEU A 294 17.47 13.39 -31.46
N TYR A 295 17.75 13.43 -30.15
CA TYR A 295 19.08 13.11 -29.64
C TYR A 295 19.54 11.70 -30.06
N TRP A 296 18.65 10.72 -29.95
CA TRP A 296 18.90 9.35 -30.39
C TRP A 296 19.18 9.29 -31.90
N ALA A 297 18.36 9.95 -32.74
CA ALA A 297 18.54 9.94 -34.19
C ALA A 297 19.86 10.61 -34.60
N PHE A 298 20.20 11.77 -34.05
CA PHE A 298 21.47 12.42 -34.28
C PHE A 298 22.67 11.57 -33.86
N SER A 299 22.53 10.86 -32.74
CA SER A 299 23.60 9.96 -32.31
C SER A 299 23.83 8.83 -33.28
N ILE A 300 22.78 8.30 -33.89
CA ILE A 300 22.88 7.23 -34.90
C ILE A 300 23.45 7.78 -36.21
N VAL A 301 23.03 8.99 -36.64
CA VAL A 301 23.62 9.65 -37.80
C VAL A 301 25.15 9.83 -37.64
N VAL A 302 25.58 10.23 -36.43
CA VAL A 302 27.02 10.36 -36.14
C VAL A 302 27.72 8.99 -36.18
N LEU A 303 27.09 7.93 -35.67
CA LEU A 303 27.66 6.57 -35.71
C LEU A 303 27.81 6.03 -37.14
N GLU A 304 26.88 6.35 -38.05
CA GLU A 304 26.85 5.82 -39.40
C GLU A 304 27.62 6.69 -40.44
N LYS A 305 27.52 8.01 -40.31
CA LYS A 305 28.05 8.96 -41.30
C LYS A 305 29.19 9.84 -40.78
N GLY A 306 29.51 9.71 -39.48
CA GLY A 306 30.52 10.55 -38.84
C GLY A 306 30.00 11.90 -38.37
N GLN A 307 30.89 12.65 -37.71
CA GLN A 307 30.54 13.89 -37.02
C GLN A 307 30.15 15.03 -37.95
N THR A 308 30.73 15.06 -39.13
CA THR A 308 30.48 16.11 -40.17
C THR A 308 29.03 16.07 -40.67
N ALA A 309 28.33 14.94 -40.58
CA ALA A 309 26.94 14.84 -40.95
C ALA A 309 26.01 15.73 -40.11
N LEU A 310 26.45 16.15 -38.91
CA LEU A 310 25.70 17.11 -38.11
C LEU A 310 25.69 18.54 -38.70
N ASP A 311 26.63 18.86 -39.57
CA ASP A 311 26.63 20.17 -40.23
C ASP A 311 25.55 20.26 -41.31
N GLU A 312 25.19 19.14 -41.95
CA GLU A 312 24.07 19.06 -42.88
C GLU A 312 22.73 19.33 -42.18
N VAL A 313 22.62 18.96 -40.92
CA VAL A 313 21.42 19.18 -40.08
C VAL A 313 21.18 20.67 -39.81
N LYS A 314 22.24 21.49 -39.82
CA LYS A 314 22.13 22.94 -39.61
C LYS A 314 21.57 23.68 -40.83
N ALA A 315 21.52 23.04 -42.00
CA ALA A 315 20.98 23.65 -43.20
C ALA A 315 19.49 24.01 -43.05
N GLU A 316 19.12 25.19 -43.52
CA GLU A 316 17.75 25.72 -43.40
C GLU A 316 16.72 24.79 -44.04
N ASP A 317 17.02 24.24 -45.22
CA ASP A 317 16.14 23.29 -45.93
C ASP A 317 15.92 22.00 -45.14
N PHE A 318 16.93 21.48 -44.44
CA PHE A 318 16.77 20.31 -43.56
C PHE A 318 15.89 20.64 -42.36
N LEU A 319 16.14 21.79 -41.72
CA LEU A 319 15.36 22.20 -40.55
C LEU A 319 13.90 22.44 -40.93
N ASP A 320 13.60 23.00 -42.08
CA ASP A 320 12.22 23.21 -42.56
C ASP A 320 11.51 21.88 -42.81
N LYS A 321 12.17 20.96 -43.49
CA LYS A 321 11.64 19.61 -43.73
C LYS A 321 11.38 18.85 -42.41
N LEU A 322 12.33 18.93 -41.47
CA LEU A 322 12.18 18.28 -40.17
C LEU A 322 11.02 18.86 -39.36
N VAL A 323 10.93 20.20 -39.30
CA VAL A 323 9.85 20.86 -38.53
C VAL A 323 8.49 20.58 -39.16
N CYS A 324 8.37 20.59 -40.52
CA CYS A 324 7.15 20.16 -41.20
C CYS A 324 6.77 18.72 -40.89
N TYR A 325 7.75 17.79 -40.90
CA TYR A 325 7.53 16.39 -40.57
C TYR A 325 7.08 16.20 -39.10
N ILE A 326 7.70 16.93 -38.16
CA ILE A 326 7.31 16.93 -36.73
C ILE A 326 5.86 17.41 -36.60
N GLY A 327 5.48 18.52 -37.29
CA GLY A 327 4.12 19.05 -37.26
C GLY A 327 3.07 18.01 -37.67
N ASN A 328 3.33 17.31 -38.78
CA ASN A 328 2.46 16.27 -39.31
C ASN A 328 2.34 15.04 -38.36
N ASN A 329 3.37 14.80 -37.56
CA ASN A 329 3.45 13.62 -36.64
C ASN A 329 3.35 13.99 -35.16
N ILE A 330 3.00 15.23 -34.82
CA ILE A 330 3.07 15.76 -33.45
C ILE A 330 2.29 14.92 -32.43
N LYS A 331 1.20 14.27 -32.83
CA LYS A 331 0.39 13.39 -31.96
C LYS A 331 1.20 12.24 -31.37
N VAL A 332 2.20 11.74 -32.09
CA VAL A 332 3.05 10.62 -31.64
C VAL A 332 3.97 11.08 -30.50
N TYR A 333 4.43 12.34 -30.54
CA TYR A 333 5.32 12.91 -29.53
C TYR A 333 4.59 13.57 -28.36
N LYS A 334 3.27 13.77 -28.47
CA LYS A 334 2.42 14.30 -27.39
C LYS A 334 1.78 13.21 -26.53
N ASN A 335 1.94 11.95 -26.86
CA ASN A 335 1.21 10.87 -26.21
C ASN A 335 1.65 10.68 -24.77
N VAL A 336 0.71 10.84 -23.83
CA VAL A 336 0.94 10.82 -22.38
C VAL A 336 1.28 9.42 -21.86
N ARG A 337 0.91 8.36 -22.58
CA ARG A 337 1.31 6.97 -22.25
C ARG A 337 2.77 6.69 -22.64
N SER A 338 3.64 7.63 -22.32
CA SER A 338 5.08 7.57 -22.69
C SER A 338 5.82 6.33 -22.21
N SER A 339 5.31 5.66 -21.16
CA SER A 339 5.88 4.44 -20.59
C SER A 339 5.38 3.14 -21.23
N PHE A 340 4.35 3.18 -22.08
CA PHE A 340 3.88 1.98 -22.78
C PHE A 340 4.87 1.60 -23.90
N ALA A 341 5.32 0.34 -23.87
CA ALA A 341 6.33 -0.15 -24.81
C ALA A 341 5.94 0.03 -26.28
N GLY A 342 4.65 -0.12 -26.63
CA GLY A 342 4.16 0.10 -27.98
C GLY A 342 4.29 1.55 -28.45
N GLU A 343 3.89 2.52 -27.64
CA GLU A 343 3.95 3.94 -27.97
C GLU A 343 5.39 4.46 -27.92
N PHE A 344 6.20 3.93 -27.00
CA PHE A 344 7.63 4.19 -26.95
C PHE A 344 8.30 3.77 -28.28
N LYS A 345 8.08 2.54 -28.75
CA LYS A 345 8.61 2.03 -30.01
C LYS A 345 8.17 2.91 -31.19
N LYS A 346 6.88 3.22 -31.27
CA LYS A 346 6.31 4.01 -32.36
C LYS A 346 6.94 5.38 -32.51
N ARG A 347 7.30 6.07 -31.43
CA ARG A 347 7.98 7.37 -31.50
C ARG A 347 9.33 7.26 -32.21
N TYR A 348 10.13 6.27 -31.81
CA TYR A 348 11.44 6.05 -32.41
C TYR A 348 11.35 5.54 -33.86
N GLU A 349 10.35 4.74 -34.20
CA GLU A 349 10.06 4.30 -35.58
C GLU A 349 9.73 5.48 -36.47
N VAL A 350 8.83 6.37 -36.04
CA VAL A 350 8.45 7.58 -36.81
C VAL A 350 9.66 8.49 -36.98
N THR A 351 10.47 8.68 -35.93
CA THR A 351 11.70 9.48 -36.05
C THR A 351 12.68 8.82 -37.00
N ALA A 352 12.89 7.51 -36.89
CA ALA A 352 13.78 6.75 -37.75
C ALA A 352 13.40 6.85 -39.24
N CYS A 353 12.11 6.86 -39.59
CA CYS A 353 11.65 6.97 -40.94
C CYS A 353 12.16 8.26 -41.63
N PHE A 354 12.06 9.42 -40.97
CA PHE A 354 12.54 10.68 -41.48
C PHE A 354 14.04 10.67 -41.74
N PHE A 355 14.81 10.23 -40.72
CA PHE A 355 16.27 10.24 -40.81
C PHE A 355 16.80 9.18 -41.79
N ALA A 356 16.12 8.06 -41.92
CA ALA A 356 16.48 7.03 -42.90
C ALA A 356 16.34 7.53 -44.35
N GLU A 357 15.29 8.29 -44.63
CA GLU A 357 15.05 8.88 -45.96
C GLU A 357 16.08 9.95 -46.31
N ILE A 358 16.39 10.86 -45.40
CA ILE A 358 17.29 11.99 -45.68
C ILE A 358 18.76 11.55 -45.75
N PHE A 359 19.20 10.64 -44.87
CA PHE A 359 20.61 10.22 -44.80
C PHE A 359 20.91 8.92 -45.54
N ASP A 360 19.92 8.33 -46.21
CA ASP A 360 20.04 7.12 -47.03
C ASP A 360 20.74 5.97 -46.31
N PHE A 361 20.23 5.58 -45.15
CA PHE A 361 20.62 4.36 -44.45
C PHE A 361 19.50 3.79 -43.57
N SER A 362 19.59 2.47 -43.23
CA SER A 362 18.57 1.78 -42.52
C SER A 362 18.77 1.85 -41.01
N PHE A 363 17.76 2.34 -40.30
CA PHE A 363 17.68 2.31 -38.80
C PHE A 363 17.29 0.94 -38.22
N LYS A 364 17.07 -0.10 -39.05
CA LYS A 364 16.54 -1.40 -38.60
C LYS A 364 17.37 -2.06 -37.48
N LYS A 365 18.71 -1.97 -37.52
CA LYS A 365 19.60 -2.54 -36.50
C LYS A 365 19.54 -1.80 -35.16
N TYR A 366 19.08 -0.54 -35.15
CA TYR A 366 18.89 0.28 -33.95
C TYR A 366 17.47 0.15 -33.34
N LEU A 367 16.53 -0.33 -34.14
CA LEU A 367 15.18 -0.62 -33.67
C LEU A 367 15.04 -2.05 -33.16
N SER A 368 15.56 -3.04 -33.90
CA SER A 368 15.40 -4.46 -33.64
C SER A 368 16.70 -5.14 -33.20
N THR A 369 16.58 -6.18 -32.38
CA THR A 369 17.73 -6.97 -31.89
C THR A 369 18.45 -7.69 -33.05
N THR A 370 19.75 -7.48 -33.20
CA THR A 370 20.65 -8.14 -34.16
C THR A 370 21.59 -9.09 -33.42
N ASP A 371 22.28 -9.95 -34.20
CA ASP A 371 23.29 -10.84 -33.62
C ASP A 371 24.52 -10.08 -33.14
N GLU A 372 24.90 -9.00 -33.82
CA GLU A 372 25.92 -8.06 -33.39
C GLU A 372 25.59 -7.44 -32.03
N PHE A 373 24.34 -7.00 -31.81
CA PHE A 373 23.90 -6.52 -30.49
C PHE A 373 23.95 -7.61 -29.43
N LYS A 374 23.54 -8.85 -29.75
CA LYS A 374 23.62 -9.96 -28.79
C LYS A 374 25.05 -10.19 -28.32
N GLU A 375 26.02 -10.10 -29.24
CA GLU A 375 27.44 -10.23 -28.91
C GLU A 375 27.93 -9.05 -28.08
N LYS A 376 27.61 -7.79 -28.46
CA LYS A 376 27.92 -6.61 -27.67
C LYS A 376 27.31 -6.66 -26.26
N ASN A 377 26.07 -7.11 -26.16
CA ASN A 377 25.42 -7.30 -24.88
C ASN A 377 26.05 -8.44 -24.05
N ARG A 378 26.60 -9.48 -24.71
CA ARG A 378 27.37 -10.52 -24.03
C ARG A 378 28.70 -9.98 -23.50
N LYS A 379 29.40 -9.14 -24.28
CA LYS A 379 30.63 -8.46 -23.85
C LYS A 379 30.37 -7.52 -22.68
N ALA A 380 29.32 -6.71 -22.74
CA ALA A 380 28.92 -5.84 -21.64
C ALA A 380 28.53 -6.62 -20.37
N ASN A 381 28.03 -7.84 -20.50
CA ASN A 381 27.81 -8.74 -19.36
C ASN A 381 29.13 -9.34 -18.83
N SER A 382 30.10 -9.61 -19.72
CA SER A 382 31.37 -10.21 -19.31
C SER A 382 32.32 -9.20 -18.63
N VAL A 383 32.16 -7.94 -18.89
CA VAL A 383 32.90 -6.85 -18.22
C VAL A 383 32.50 -6.78 -16.74
N THR A 384 31.20 -6.87 -16.45
CA THR A 384 30.70 -7.01 -15.09
C THR A 384 31.06 -8.37 -14.45
N ASP A 385 31.35 -9.38 -15.27
CA ASP A 385 31.69 -10.73 -14.84
C ASP A 385 33.21 -10.92 -14.59
N VAL A 386 34.07 -10.09 -15.21
CA VAL A 386 35.55 -10.26 -15.15
C VAL A 386 36.13 -9.88 -13.77
N ASP A 387 35.57 -8.88 -13.11
CA ASP A 387 36.05 -8.49 -11.77
C ASP A 387 35.70 -9.51 -10.68
N ASN A 388 34.75 -10.42 -10.91
CA ASN A 388 34.33 -11.40 -9.92
C ASN A 388 34.75 -12.86 -10.22
N SER A 389 35.27 -13.16 -11.43
CA SER A 389 35.60 -14.53 -11.81
C SER A 389 36.90 -15.10 -11.23
N SER A 390 37.72 -14.23 -10.65
CA SER A 390 38.97 -14.62 -9.98
C SER A 390 38.85 -14.81 -8.47
N PHE A 391 37.70 -14.45 -7.88
CA PHE A 391 37.51 -14.55 -6.44
C PHE A 391 36.71 -15.78 -6.06
N GLY A 392 37.28 -16.62 -5.19
CA GLY A 392 36.54 -17.70 -4.54
C GLY A 392 35.47 -17.13 -3.62
N PHE A 393 34.41 -17.93 -3.36
CA PHE A 393 33.26 -17.57 -2.50
C PHE A 393 33.69 -16.94 -1.16
N GLU A 394 34.81 -17.46 -0.55
CA GLU A 394 35.32 -16.98 0.73
C GLU A 394 35.77 -15.51 0.70
N ASN A 395 36.29 -15.05 -0.43
CA ASN A 395 36.75 -13.66 -0.58
C ASN A 395 35.59 -12.67 -0.77
N LEU A 396 34.45 -13.16 -1.23
CA LEU A 396 33.22 -12.33 -1.38
C LEU A 396 32.46 -12.19 -0.07
N ARG A 397 32.75 -13.02 0.92
CA ARG A 397 32.06 -13.03 2.19
C ARG A 397 32.57 -11.94 3.12
N ILE A 398 31.64 -11.19 3.74
CA ILE A 398 32.01 -10.15 4.73
C ILE A 398 32.42 -10.82 6.03
N ASN A 399 33.66 -10.58 6.42
CA ASN A 399 34.19 -10.97 7.73
C ASN A 399 33.95 -9.82 8.72
N LYS A 400 33.03 -10.03 9.67
CA LYS A 400 32.69 -9.04 10.69
C LYS A 400 32.58 -9.69 12.07
N PRO A 401 32.96 -8.95 13.14
CA PRO A 401 32.69 -9.39 14.50
C PRO A 401 31.20 -9.37 14.85
N GLU A 402 30.85 -9.97 15.96
CA GLU A 402 29.53 -9.78 16.56
C GLU A 402 29.33 -8.29 16.88
N PRO A 403 28.17 -7.72 16.63
CA PRO A 403 27.89 -6.32 16.94
C PRO A 403 28.07 -6.00 18.42
N VAL A 404 28.70 -4.88 18.66
CA VAL A 404 28.95 -4.33 19.99
C VAL A 404 27.89 -3.35 20.40
N SER A 405 27.54 -3.31 21.67
CA SER A 405 26.63 -2.33 22.23
C SER A 405 27.45 -1.12 22.72
N GLU A 406 27.14 0.07 22.19
CA GLU A 406 27.78 1.32 22.59
C GLU A 406 26.76 2.32 23.12
N GLU A 407 27.09 3.00 24.20
CA GLU A 407 26.26 4.10 24.70
C GLU A 407 26.36 5.32 23.76
N ILE A 408 25.26 6.04 23.64
CA ILE A 408 25.22 7.30 22.84
C ILE A 408 26.28 8.28 23.30
N GLU A 409 26.59 8.32 24.60
CA GLU A 409 27.63 9.17 25.17
C GLU A 409 29.03 8.81 24.66
N ASP A 410 29.32 7.54 24.46
CA ASP A 410 30.61 7.05 23.88
C ASP A 410 30.73 7.46 22.42
N ILE A 411 29.63 7.34 21.64
CA ILE A 411 29.59 7.80 20.25
C ILE A 411 29.83 9.33 20.20
N CYS A 412 29.23 10.09 21.11
CA CYS A 412 29.49 11.54 21.20
C CYS A 412 30.97 11.86 21.49
N ARG A 413 31.64 11.06 22.34
CA ARG A 413 33.08 11.20 22.60
C ARG A 413 33.92 10.88 21.36
N LYS A 414 33.60 9.82 20.63
CA LYS A 414 34.27 9.45 19.37
C LYS A 414 34.12 10.56 18.31
N LEU A 415 32.97 11.17 18.20
CA LEU A 415 32.72 12.31 17.31
C LEU A 415 33.60 13.52 17.68
N SER A 416 33.71 13.82 18.96
CA SER A 416 34.55 14.91 19.43
C SER A 416 36.03 14.70 19.14
N ASN A 417 36.47 13.46 19.13
CA ASN A 417 37.88 13.08 18.86
C ASN A 417 38.15 12.86 17.35
N ASN A 418 37.21 13.13 16.45
CA ASN A 418 37.31 12.95 15.00
C ASN A 418 37.50 11.47 14.55
N ASN A 419 37.21 10.54 15.40
CA ASN A 419 37.33 9.11 15.07
C ASN A 419 36.06 8.50 14.51
N PHE A 420 35.03 9.33 14.30
CA PHE A 420 33.72 8.89 13.79
C PHE A 420 33.17 9.84 12.72
N LEU A 421 33.07 9.36 11.48
CA LEU A 421 32.58 10.15 10.35
C LEU A 421 31.09 9.90 10.10
N MET A 422 30.29 10.93 10.32
CA MET A 422 28.83 10.87 10.23
C MET A 422 28.27 11.00 8.80
N ARG A 423 28.97 11.73 7.93
CA ARG A 423 28.47 12.08 6.58
C ARG A 423 29.49 11.78 5.50
N PRO A 424 29.66 10.50 5.11
CA PRO A 424 30.42 10.19 3.89
C PRO A 424 29.75 10.83 2.67
N THR A 425 30.54 11.15 1.65
CA THR A 425 30.10 11.86 0.44
C THR A 425 29.02 11.14 -0.37
N TYR A 426 28.95 9.82 -0.26
CA TYR A 426 27.93 9.02 -0.96
C TYR A 426 26.57 9.02 -0.26
N GLN A 427 26.47 9.50 0.98
CA GLN A 427 25.21 9.51 1.71
C GLN A 427 24.41 10.78 1.43
N ARG A 428 23.12 10.68 1.63
CA ARG A 428 22.17 11.76 1.42
C ARG A 428 22.11 12.72 2.62
N ASP A 429 21.58 13.91 2.37
CA ASP A 429 21.24 14.87 3.40
C ASP A 429 20.14 14.35 4.36
N GLU A 430 19.94 15.10 5.45
CA GLU A 430 18.86 14.80 6.40
C GLU A 430 17.48 14.89 5.74
N VAL A 431 16.77 13.76 5.70
CA VAL A 431 15.42 13.63 5.09
C VAL A 431 14.34 13.24 6.08
N ILE A 432 14.70 12.73 7.27
CA ILE A 432 13.74 12.39 8.31
C ILE A 432 13.08 13.68 8.83
N ASN A 433 11.74 13.70 8.87
CA ASN A 433 11.00 14.83 9.41
C ASN A 433 11.02 14.84 10.94
N LYS A 434 10.60 15.98 11.54
CA LYS A 434 10.61 16.20 12.98
C LYS A 434 9.80 15.14 13.76
N ARG A 435 8.64 14.72 13.27
CA ARG A 435 7.80 13.69 13.89
C ARG A 435 8.52 12.35 13.99
N LYS A 436 9.19 11.91 12.93
CA LYS A 436 9.98 10.67 12.93
C LYS A 436 11.19 10.78 13.85
N SER A 437 11.88 11.93 13.87
CA SER A 437 12.98 12.16 14.80
C SER A 437 12.51 12.07 16.25
N SER A 438 11.33 12.63 16.55
CA SER A 438 10.71 12.55 17.88
C SER A 438 10.36 11.12 18.28
N ALA A 439 9.87 10.30 17.34
CA ALA A 439 9.58 8.89 17.59
C ALA A 439 10.85 8.07 17.91
N ILE A 440 12.01 8.42 17.34
CA ILE A 440 13.30 7.81 17.68
C ILE A 440 13.67 8.14 19.14
N ILE A 441 13.59 9.40 19.53
CA ILE A 441 13.85 9.83 20.92
C ILE A 441 12.89 9.16 21.90
N GLU A 442 11.61 9.13 21.56
CA GLU A 442 10.60 8.45 22.36
C GLU A 442 10.89 6.95 22.53
N SER A 443 11.38 6.28 21.48
CA SER A 443 11.77 4.87 21.56
C SER A 443 12.91 4.66 22.57
N LEU A 444 13.92 5.53 22.58
CA LEU A 444 15.01 5.47 23.58
C LEU A 444 14.46 5.66 24.99
N LEU A 445 13.55 6.62 25.18
CA LEU A 445 12.90 6.88 26.47
C LEU A 445 12.02 5.71 26.95
N LEU A 446 11.43 4.97 26.05
CA LEU A 446 10.65 3.76 26.34
C LEU A 446 11.52 2.51 26.53
N GLY A 447 12.80 2.56 26.18
CA GLY A 447 13.72 1.41 26.23
C GLY A 447 13.57 0.48 25.02
N ILE A 448 12.92 0.94 23.95
CA ILE A 448 12.76 0.17 22.72
C ILE A 448 14.08 0.22 21.94
N ARG A 449 14.64 -0.94 21.64
CA ARG A 449 15.89 -1.08 20.90
C ARG A 449 15.73 -0.58 19.47
N LEU A 450 16.68 0.28 19.02
CA LEU A 450 16.73 0.72 17.63
C LEU A 450 17.46 -0.33 16.76
N PRO A 451 17.20 -0.36 15.45
CA PRO A 451 17.98 -1.17 14.51
C PRO A 451 19.46 -0.82 14.56
N PRO A 452 20.38 -1.77 14.26
CA PRO A 452 21.81 -1.54 14.36
C PRO A 452 22.32 -0.44 13.43
N ILE A 453 23.42 0.20 13.82
CA ILE A 453 24.19 1.15 13.04
C ILE A 453 25.36 0.39 12.40
N PHE A 454 25.60 0.61 11.11
CA PHE A 454 26.71 0.00 10.39
C PHE A 454 27.83 1.01 10.23
N VAL A 455 29.04 0.61 10.63
CA VAL A 455 30.22 1.43 10.51
C VAL A 455 31.33 0.66 9.80
N PHE A 456 32.12 1.37 9.02
CA PHE A 456 33.29 0.87 8.34
C PHE A 456 34.53 1.44 9.00
N ASN A 457 35.40 0.56 9.50
CA ASN A 457 36.68 0.94 10.08
C ASN A 457 37.69 1.10 8.94
N ARG A 458 38.06 2.35 8.64
CA ARG A 458 39.07 2.68 7.67
C ARG A 458 40.49 2.29 8.20
N THR A 459 41.46 2.21 7.30
CA THR A 459 42.86 1.94 7.66
C THR A 459 43.52 3.04 8.50
N ASP A 460 42.97 4.27 8.43
CA ASP A 460 43.41 5.42 9.24
C ASP A 460 42.77 5.44 10.64
N GLY A 461 41.98 4.43 11.00
CA GLY A 461 41.31 4.32 12.29
C GLY A 461 40.01 5.11 12.42
N VAL A 462 39.54 5.73 11.37
CA VAL A 462 38.28 6.45 11.36
C VAL A 462 37.10 5.47 11.11
N GLN A 463 36.08 5.57 11.92
CA GLN A 463 34.83 4.83 11.79
C GLN A 463 33.86 5.62 10.89
N GLU A 464 33.50 5.08 9.74
CA GLU A 464 32.62 5.71 8.78
C GLU A 464 31.21 5.09 8.85
N VAL A 465 30.17 5.88 9.04
CA VAL A 465 28.79 5.38 9.11
C VAL A 465 28.32 4.96 7.72
N ILE A 466 27.98 3.68 7.54
CA ILE A 466 27.39 3.13 6.30
C ILE A 466 25.87 3.22 6.34
N ASP A 467 25.22 2.76 7.42
CA ASP A 467 23.77 2.85 7.63
C ASP A 467 23.46 3.26 9.07
N GLY A 468 22.32 3.90 9.25
CA GLY A 468 21.87 4.46 10.54
C GLY A 468 22.17 5.94 10.71
N GLN A 469 22.77 6.62 9.71
CA GLN A 469 23.07 8.04 9.75
C GLN A 469 21.87 8.89 10.17
N GLN A 470 20.70 8.67 9.59
CA GLN A 470 19.50 9.47 9.87
C GLN A 470 19.03 9.32 11.32
N ARG A 471 19.20 8.13 11.90
CA ARG A 471 18.90 7.85 13.31
C ARG A 471 19.86 8.60 14.24
N LEU A 472 21.16 8.47 13.97
CA LEU A 472 22.19 9.19 14.71
C LEU A 472 22.01 10.71 14.61
N LEU A 473 21.80 11.26 13.41
CA LEU A 473 21.55 12.70 13.22
C LEU A 473 20.31 13.21 13.98
N SER A 474 19.27 12.37 14.11
CA SER A 474 18.10 12.71 14.92
C SER A 474 18.44 12.75 16.42
N ILE A 475 19.23 11.81 16.91
CA ILE A 475 19.66 11.73 18.31
C ILE A 475 20.61 12.88 18.64
N LEU A 476 21.66 13.04 17.86
CA LEU A 476 22.67 14.09 18.05
C LEU A 476 22.08 15.49 17.91
N GLY A 477 21.16 15.67 16.93
CA GLY A 477 20.44 16.93 16.76
C GLY A 477 19.56 17.27 17.97
N PHE A 478 18.93 16.28 18.60
CA PHE A 478 18.16 16.50 19.81
C PHE A 478 19.03 16.89 21.02
N ILE A 479 20.18 16.19 21.17
CA ILE A 479 21.12 16.47 22.24
C ILE A 479 21.87 17.80 22.03
N GLY A 480 21.99 18.26 20.78
CA GLY A 480 22.80 19.44 20.40
C GLY A 480 24.26 19.11 20.15
N GLN A 481 24.61 17.83 19.93
CA GLN A 481 25.99 17.41 19.64
C GLN A 481 26.41 17.76 18.21
N LYS A 482 27.53 18.47 18.08
CA LYS A 482 28.17 18.80 16.81
C LYS A 482 29.17 17.70 16.39
N PHE A 483 29.42 17.61 15.09
CA PHE A 483 30.33 16.65 14.48
C PHE A 483 31.10 17.29 13.31
N LYS A 484 32.23 16.72 12.90
CA LYS A 484 32.96 17.17 11.71
C LYS A 484 32.58 16.36 10.49
N ASP A 485 32.59 17.04 9.33
CA ASP A 485 32.46 16.37 8.03
C ASP A 485 33.82 15.84 7.51
N GLU A 486 33.86 15.24 6.31
CA GLU A 486 35.11 14.74 5.70
C GLU A 486 36.18 15.81 5.49
N ASN A 487 35.82 17.07 5.40
CA ASN A 487 36.73 18.20 5.23
C ASN A 487 37.18 18.80 6.58
N GLY A 488 36.78 18.21 7.70
CA GLY A 488 37.06 18.71 9.03
C GLY A 488 36.20 19.92 9.45
N ILE A 489 35.20 20.30 8.67
CA ILE A 489 34.32 21.42 8.97
C ILE A 489 33.31 21.01 10.02
N LEU A 490 33.17 21.83 11.07
CA LEU A 490 32.22 21.58 12.16
C LEU A 490 30.78 21.77 11.67
N CYS A 491 30.01 20.71 11.73
CA CYS A 491 28.62 20.64 11.30
C CYS A 491 27.70 20.34 12.47
N SER A 492 26.42 20.71 12.30
CA SER A 492 25.33 20.28 13.17
C SER A 492 24.22 19.61 12.35
N SER A 493 23.33 18.89 13.03
CA SER A 493 22.10 18.42 12.41
C SER A 493 21.24 19.62 11.98
N LYS A 494 20.56 19.52 10.84
CA LYS A 494 19.56 20.53 10.40
C LYS A 494 18.45 20.74 11.42
N LYS A 495 18.34 19.84 12.39
CA LYS A 495 17.36 19.85 13.48
C LYS A 495 18.02 20.04 14.86
N GLU A 496 19.09 20.79 14.94
CA GLU A 496 19.76 21.06 16.22
C GLU A 496 18.77 21.66 17.23
N GLY A 497 18.69 21.06 18.43
CA GLY A 497 17.81 21.50 19.50
C GLY A 497 16.31 21.45 19.20
N PHE A 498 15.86 20.57 18.31
CA PHE A 498 14.44 20.52 17.95
C PHE A 498 13.53 20.18 19.14
N ARG A 499 12.30 20.68 19.08
CA ARG A 499 11.25 20.34 20.05
C ARG A 499 10.56 19.06 19.64
N LEU A 500 10.31 18.15 20.58
CA LEU A 500 9.61 16.90 20.31
C LEU A 500 8.19 17.18 19.75
N ASP A 501 7.80 16.40 18.76
CA ASP A 501 6.45 16.35 18.20
C ASP A 501 5.84 14.98 18.51
N LEU A 502 5.27 14.88 19.71
CA LEU A 502 4.68 13.68 20.28
C LEU A 502 3.16 13.82 20.52
N LYS A 503 2.49 14.68 19.75
CA LYS A 503 1.02 14.86 19.86
C LYS A 503 0.24 13.55 19.74
N ASN A 504 0.75 12.64 18.92
CA ASN A 504 0.17 11.32 18.69
C ASN A 504 1.13 10.21 19.15
N GLY A 505 2.07 10.49 20.02
CA GLY A 505 3.00 9.54 20.61
C GLY A 505 2.45 8.93 21.90
N ILE A 506 3.28 8.08 22.53
CA ILE A 506 3.00 7.49 23.84
C ILE A 506 3.31 8.49 24.97
N LEU A 507 4.43 9.23 24.85
CA LEU A 507 4.91 10.18 25.84
C LEU A 507 4.41 11.60 25.51
N THR A 508 3.10 11.77 25.41
CA THR A 508 2.45 13.04 25.04
C THR A 508 2.77 14.19 25.99
N ASP A 509 3.06 13.89 27.24
CA ASP A 509 3.52 14.84 28.26
C ASP A 509 4.86 15.50 27.90
N LEU A 510 5.68 14.87 27.10
CA LEU A 510 6.94 15.43 26.62
C LEU A 510 6.79 16.18 25.28
N ASN A 511 5.57 16.33 24.77
CA ASN A 511 5.36 17.06 23.52
C ASN A 511 5.81 18.53 23.65
N GLY A 512 6.62 19.00 22.70
CA GLY A 512 7.20 20.35 22.71
C GLY A 512 8.44 20.52 23.56
N ALA A 513 8.89 19.49 24.31
CA ALA A 513 10.12 19.55 25.10
C ALA A 513 11.35 19.55 24.19
N THR A 514 12.41 20.28 24.61
CA THR A 514 13.77 20.18 24.10
C THR A 514 14.58 19.31 25.03
N PHE A 515 15.79 18.88 24.64
CA PHE A 515 16.66 18.06 25.48
C PHE A 515 16.92 18.70 26.84
N GLU A 516 17.23 20.01 26.87
CA GLU A 516 17.50 20.78 28.07
C GLU A 516 16.30 20.88 29.04
N LYS A 517 15.08 20.78 28.50
CA LYS A 517 13.83 20.86 29.29
C LYS A 517 13.39 19.50 29.85
N LEU A 518 14.05 18.41 29.44
CA LEU A 518 13.80 17.11 30.05
C LEU A 518 14.38 17.04 31.46
N ASP A 519 13.77 16.26 32.33
CA ASP A 519 14.33 15.93 33.63
C ASP A 519 15.67 15.21 33.47
N LEU A 520 16.54 15.31 34.49
CA LEU A 520 17.89 14.75 34.48
C LEU A 520 17.89 13.23 34.22
N LYS A 521 16.88 12.51 34.73
CA LYS A 521 16.75 11.07 34.55
C LYS A 521 16.48 10.72 33.09
N SER A 522 15.59 11.47 32.43
CA SER A 522 15.29 11.31 31.01
C SER A 522 16.47 11.69 30.12
N GLN A 523 17.22 12.76 30.45
CA GLN A 523 18.43 13.14 29.74
C GLN A 523 19.49 12.03 29.84
N GLN A 524 19.73 11.51 31.05
CA GLN A 524 20.67 10.41 31.27
C GLN A 524 20.22 9.14 30.56
N LYS A 525 18.91 8.83 30.55
CA LYS A 525 18.38 7.66 29.83
C LYS A 525 18.68 7.73 28.34
N ILE A 526 18.58 8.91 27.72
CA ILE A 526 18.96 9.09 26.32
C ILE A 526 20.46 8.91 26.12
N LYS A 527 21.30 9.54 26.94
CA LYS A 527 22.76 9.48 26.80
C LYS A 527 23.33 8.08 27.01
N ARG A 528 22.77 7.33 27.97
CA ARG A 528 23.17 5.95 28.30
C ARG A 528 22.41 4.88 27.48
N ALA A 529 21.54 5.30 26.58
CA ALA A 529 20.90 4.35 25.70
C ALA A 529 21.93 3.67 24.78
N GLU A 530 21.84 2.38 24.71
CA GLU A 530 22.74 1.54 23.92
C GLU A 530 22.29 1.44 22.47
N LEU A 531 23.19 1.67 21.55
CA LEU A 531 23.02 1.42 20.13
C LEU A 531 23.92 0.24 19.71
N TRP A 532 23.38 -0.64 18.88
CA TRP A 532 24.20 -1.70 18.32
C TRP A 532 25.00 -1.19 17.15
N ILE A 533 26.31 -1.40 17.21
CA ILE A 533 27.27 -1.04 16.18
C ILE A 533 27.76 -2.34 15.52
N VAL A 534 27.55 -2.44 14.21
CA VAL A 534 28.12 -3.50 13.36
C VAL A 534 29.35 -2.93 12.69
N GLU A 535 30.51 -3.37 13.12
CA GLU A 535 31.78 -2.92 12.57
C GLU A 535 32.24 -3.81 11.42
N ILE A 536 32.74 -3.20 10.36
CA ILE A 536 33.36 -3.89 9.22
C ILE A 536 34.74 -3.29 9.02
N ASP A 537 35.77 -4.10 9.26
CA ASP A 537 37.14 -3.65 9.16
C ASP A 537 37.72 -3.84 7.76
N LYS A 538 38.32 -2.80 7.20
CA LYS A 538 39.03 -2.85 5.92
C LYS A 538 40.13 -3.90 5.92
N LYS A 539 40.80 -4.09 7.06
CA LYS A 539 41.91 -5.07 7.22
C LYS A 539 41.50 -6.51 6.89
N TYR A 540 40.25 -6.87 7.24
CA TYR A 540 39.74 -8.23 7.03
C TYR A 540 38.83 -8.35 5.79
N ASN A 541 38.54 -7.23 5.12
CA ASN A 541 37.64 -7.14 3.98
C ASN A 541 38.24 -6.22 2.91
N GLN A 542 39.38 -6.64 2.31
CA GLN A 542 40.18 -5.80 1.43
C GLN A 542 39.40 -5.31 0.20
N ASP A 543 38.57 -6.18 -0.39
CA ASP A 543 37.76 -5.91 -1.57
C ASP A 543 36.37 -5.36 -1.25
N PHE A 544 36.10 -5.08 0.03
CA PHE A 544 34.81 -4.57 0.47
C PHE A 544 34.70 -3.07 0.20
N GLU A 545 33.62 -2.69 -0.47
CA GLU A 545 33.25 -1.28 -0.70
C GLU A 545 32.03 -0.90 0.17
N PRO A 546 32.13 0.12 1.05
CA PRO A 546 31.04 0.56 1.91
C PRO A 546 29.76 0.90 1.15
N ILE A 547 29.90 1.41 -0.08
CA ILE A 547 28.79 1.78 -0.96
C ILE A 547 27.93 0.56 -1.32
N ASP A 548 28.51 -0.60 -1.56
CA ASP A 548 27.80 -1.84 -1.88
C ASP A 548 26.86 -2.24 -0.75
N LEU A 549 27.36 -2.19 0.50
CA LEU A 549 26.53 -2.50 1.66
C LEU A 549 25.46 -1.43 1.90
N PHE A 550 25.81 -0.15 1.72
CA PHE A 550 24.85 0.96 1.81
C PHE A 550 23.68 0.77 0.84
N ILE A 551 23.97 0.43 -0.41
CA ILE A 551 22.95 0.13 -1.41
C ILE A 551 22.13 -1.10 -0.99
N ARG A 552 22.79 -2.17 -0.54
CA ARG A 552 22.15 -3.43 -0.16
C ARG A 552 21.21 -3.28 1.04
N LEU A 553 21.61 -2.56 2.07
CA LEU A 553 20.80 -2.31 3.26
C LEU A 553 19.60 -1.38 2.97
N ASN A 554 19.79 -0.42 2.06
CA ASN A 554 18.77 0.59 1.73
C ASN A 554 17.89 0.22 0.52
N ASN A 555 18.26 -0.79 -0.26
CA ASN A 555 17.49 -1.25 -1.41
C ASN A 555 16.26 -2.03 -0.95
N LYS A 556 15.25 -1.30 -0.48
CA LYS A 556 13.96 -1.91 -0.12
C LYS A 556 13.20 -2.28 -1.39
N PRO A 557 12.83 -3.54 -1.53
CA PRO A 557 12.19 -4.03 -2.75
C PRO A 557 10.86 -3.34 -3.06
N TYR A 558 10.12 -2.86 -2.06
CA TYR A 558 8.82 -2.20 -2.25
C TYR A 558 8.64 -1.07 -1.24
N PRO A 559 9.03 0.16 -1.59
CA PRO A 559 8.75 1.33 -0.74
C PRO A 559 7.23 1.54 -0.65
N ILE A 560 6.78 2.06 0.50
CA ILE A 560 5.42 2.55 0.68
C ILE A 560 5.19 3.66 -0.35
N ARG A 561 4.15 3.51 -1.18
CA ARG A 561 3.80 4.54 -2.16
C ARG A 561 3.30 5.78 -1.44
N LYS A 562 3.87 6.95 -1.77
CA LYS A 562 3.53 8.21 -1.08
C LYS A 562 2.08 8.66 -1.29
N ASP A 563 1.53 8.36 -2.47
CA ASP A 563 0.25 8.91 -2.95
C ASP A 563 -0.90 7.89 -2.91
N THR A 564 -0.66 6.69 -2.36
CA THR A 564 -1.69 5.63 -2.23
C THR A 564 -1.91 5.29 -0.77
N PHE A 565 -3.18 5.16 -0.37
CA PHE A 565 -3.53 4.60 0.91
C PHE A 565 -3.17 3.10 0.93
N GLU A 566 -2.52 2.65 1.99
CA GLU A 566 -2.16 1.24 2.21
C GLU A 566 -2.58 0.84 3.63
N MET A 567 -3.63 0.04 3.72
CA MET A 567 -4.27 -0.39 4.97
C MET A 567 -3.30 -1.03 5.96
N TRP A 568 -2.37 -1.85 5.46
CA TRP A 568 -1.37 -2.53 6.27
C TRP A 568 -0.34 -1.59 6.95
N ASN A 569 -0.30 -0.32 6.54
CA ASN A 569 0.57 0.71 7.10
C ASN A 569 -0.19 1.72 7.98
N SER A 570 -1.38 1.39 8.41
CA SER A 570 -2.27 2.24 9.20
C SER A 570 -2.76 1.48 10.43
N TYR A 571 -3.05 2.19 11.52
CA TYR A 571 -3.60 1.61 12.76
C TYR A 571 -5.10 1.38 12.69
N ILE A 572 -5.53 0.58 11.75
CA ILE A 572 -6.96 0.29 11.58
C ILE A 572 -7.38 -0.79 12.58
N CYS A 573 -8.53 -0.61 13.21
CA CYS A 573 -9.11 -1.61 14.10
C CYS A 573 -9.29 -2.95 13.38
N ARG A 574 -9.02 -4.05 14.09
CA ARG A 574 -9.09 -5.41 13.53
C ARG A 574 -10.47 -5.73 12.93
N ASP A 575 -11.55 -5.34 13.60
CA ASP A 575 -12.91 -5.59 13.13
C ASP A 575 -13.18 -4.92 11.75
N ILE A 576 -12.64 -3.73 11.52
CA ILE A 576 -12.73 -3.05 10.22
C ILE A 576 -11.95 -3.83 9.16
N ILE A 577 -10.75 -4.31 9.49
CA ILE A 577 -9.92 -5.11 8.58
C ILE A 577 -10.62 -6.42 8.23
N ASP A 578 -11.18 -7.10 9.22
CA ASP A 578 -11.89 -8.37 9.03
C ASP A 578 -13.17 -8.17 8.21
N CYS A 579 -13.91 -7.08 8.43
CA CYS A 579 -15.08 -6.72 7.63
C CYS A 579 -14.70 -6.52 6.15
N ILE A 580 -13.65 -5.76 5.84
CA ILE A 580 -13.17 -5.57 4.45
C ILE A 580 -12.71 -6.88 3.82
N LYS A 581 -11.98 -7.71 4.56
CA LYS A 581 -11.54 -9.02 4.07
C LYS A 581 -12.71 -9.95 3.77
N ASN A 582 -13.75 -9.89 4.56
CA ASN A 582 -14.96 -10.67 4.32
C ASN A 582 -15.66 -10.21 3.02
N VAL A 583 -15.83 -8.90 2.83
CA VAL A 583 -16.38 -8.36 1.58
C VAL A 583 -15.51 -8.77 0.37
N PHE A 584 -14.19 -8.65 0.48
CA PHE A 584 -13.30 -9.09 -0.60
C PHE A 584 -13.45 -10.59 -0.88
N ARG A 585 -13.54 -11.41 0.15
CA ARG A 585 -13.70 -12.87 0.02
C ARG A 585 -14.98 -13.28 -0.70
N MET A 586 -16.09 -12.56 -0.47
CA MET A 586 -17.38 -12.77 -1.15
C MET A 586 -17.27 -12.53 -2.66
N HIS A 587 -16.49 -11.54 -3.09
CA HIS A 587 -16.45 -11.07 -4.48
C HIS A 587 -15.13 -11.34 -5.21
N ASN A 588 -14.17 -12.04 -4.60
CA ASN A 588 -12.82 -12.22 -5.14
C ASN A 588 -12.76 -12.95 -6.49
N SER A 589 -13.79 -13.70 -6.87
CA SER A 589 -13.87 -14.41 -8.15
C SER A 589 -13.99 -13.47 -9.35
N TRP A 590 -14.48 -12.25 -9.18
CA TRP A 590 -14.77 -11.31 -10.26
C TRP A 590 -14.35 -9.85 -9.97
N PHE A 591 -14.39 -9.41 -8.72
CA PHE A 591 -14.06 -8.05 -8.29
C PHE A 591 -12.62 -7.95 -7.83
N TYR A 592 -11.70 -7.65 -8.75
CA TYR A 592 -10.28 -7.50 -8.45
C TYR A 592 -9.60 -6.53 -9.43
N LEU A 593 -8.52 -5.87 -8.98
CA LEU A 593 -7.68 -4.98 -9.80
C LEU A 593 -6.73 -5.78 -10.70
N ARG A 594 -6.09 -6.82 -10.16
CA ARG A 594 -5.13 -7.68 -10.85
C ARG A 594 -5.32 -9.15 -10.45
N LYS A 595 -5.00 -10.07 -11.38
CA LYS A 595 -5.09 -11.52 -11.13
C LYS A 595 -4.11 -12.01 -10.06
N LYS A 596 -2.89 -11.43 -10.00
CA LYS A 596 -1.88 -11.71 -8.97
C LYS A 596 -1.67 -10.45 -8.17
N GLU A 597 -2.24 -10.42 -6.99
CA GLU A 597 -2.22 -9.29 -6.10
C GLU A 597 -1.41 -9.65 -4.86
N THR A 598 -0.43 -8.83 -4.54
CA THR A 598 0.52 -9.10 -3.45
C THR A 598 0.48 -8.05 -2.33
N ARG A 599 -0.17 -6.88 -2.56
CA ARG A 599 -0.13 -5.73 -1.65
C ARG A 599 -1.44 -5.39 -0.99
N MET A 600 -2.41 -6.29 -0.99
CA MET A 600 -3.78 -6.00 -0.55
C MET A 600 -4.37 -4.80 -1.33
N GLU A 601 -4.06 -4.69 -2.64
CA GLU A 601 -4.52 -3.57 -3.47
C GLU A 601 -6.04 -3.56 -3.61
N ASN A 602 -6.66 -4.74 -3.59
CA ASN A 602 -8.10 -4.89 -3.66
C ASN A 602 -8.77 -4.47 -2.35
N GLU A 603 -8.24 -4.90 -1.21
CA GLU A 603 -8.72 -4.51 0.10
C GLU A 603 -8.49 -3.00 0.34
N ASN A 604 -7.36 -2.45 -0.12
CA ASN A 604 -7.11 -1.01 -0.09
C ASN A 604 -8.10 -0.23 -0.95
N LEU A 605 -8.47 -0.76 -2.12
CA LEU A 605 -9.52 -0.18 -2.97
C LEU A 605 -10.86 -0.19 -2.26
N LEU A 606 -11.28 -1.35 -1.72
CA LEU A 606 -12.55 -1.47 -1.00
C LEU A 606 -12.62 -0.53 0.20
N MET A 607 -11.53 -0.44 0.98
CA MET A 607 -11.44 0.48 2.10
C MET A 607 -11.53 1.95 1.66
N THR A 608 -10.90 2.30 0.54
CA THR A 608 -10.98 3.66 0.00
C THR A 608 -12.40 4.00 -0.46
N LEU A 609 -13.09 3.06 -1.12
CA LEU A 609 -14.48 3.25 -1.54
C LEU A 609 -15.44 3.33 -0.33
N ALA A 610 -15.20 2.53 0.70
CA ALA A 610 -15.95 2.61 1.96
C ALA A 610 -15.74 3.97 2.65
N TYR A 611 -14.51 4.48 2.64
CA TYR A 611 -14.22 5.84 3.13
C TYR A 611 -14.96 6.91 2.32
N PHE A 612 -15.05 6.79 1.00
CA PHE A 612 -15.84 7.71 0.19
C PHE A 612 -17.33 7.68 0.57
N THR A 613 -17.87 6.48 0.78
CA THR A 613 -19.25 6.28 1.23
C THR A 613 -19.47 6.90 2.61
N TYR A 614 -18.54 6.70 3.55
CA TYR A 614 -18.55 7.32 4.88
C TYR A 614 -18.56 8.85 4.81
N GLN A 615 -17.64 9.43 4.03
CA GLN A 615 -17.53 10.89 3.89
C GLN A 615 -18.80 11.51 3.24
N LYS A 616 -19.34 10.84 2.23
CA LYS A 616 -20.56 11.29 1.57
C LYS A 616 -21.76 11.29 2.52
N HIS A 617 -21.85 10.25 3.34
CA HIS A 617 -22.92 10.15 4.32
C HIS A 617 -22.87 11.26 5.38
N LEU A 618 -21.67 11.60 5.88
CA LEU A 618 -21.50 12.70 6.81
C LEU A 618 -21.95 14.05 6.24
N CYS A 619 -21.79 14.26 4.93
CA CYS A 619 -22.14 15.52 4.30
C CYS A 619 -23.64 15.66 3.99
N GLN A 620 -24.40 14.56 3.99
CA GLN A 620 -25.85 14.48 3.65
C GLN A 620 -26.28 15.20 2.36
N ASP A 621 -25.34 15.65 1.56
CA ASP A 621 -25.59 16.46 0.38
C ASP A 621 -25.80 15.61 -0.88
N SER A 622 -26.77 15.98 -1.71
CA SER A 622 -26.91 15.42 -3.07
C SER A 622 -25.69 15.77 -3.93
N PHE A 623 -25.40 14.93 -4.90
CA PHE A 623 -24.35 15.24 -5.89
C PHE A 623 -24.76 16.45 -6.72
N THR A 624 -24.02 17.54 -6.61
CA THR A 624 -24.15 18.76 -7.41
C THR A 624 -22.84 19.03 -8.12
N LYS A 625 -22.83 19.95 -9.11
CA LYS A 625 -21.60 20.34 -9.82
C LYS A 625 -20.51 20.84 -8.87
N GLU A 626 -20.91 21.55 -7.83
CA GLU A 626 -20.02 22.11 -6.82
C GLU A 626 -19.57 21.05 -5.78
N LYS A 627 -20.40 20.02 -5.57
CA LYS A 627 -20.21 18.98 -4.55
C LYS A 627 -20.19 17.56 -5.12
N LEU A 628 -19.83 17.37 -6.39
CA LEU A 628 -19.70 16.05 -6.99
C LEU A 628 -18.74 15.16 -6.19
N CYS A 629 -17.71 15.75 -5.66
CA CYS A 629 -16.75 15.09 -4.80
C CYS A 629 -16.79 15.75 -3.43
N PRO A 630 -17.35 15.11 -2.40
CA PRO A 630 -17.26 15.60 -1.03
C PRO A 630 -15.82 15.97 -0.67
N ASP A 631 -15.66 17.00 0.12
CA ASP A 631 -14.33 17.37 0.60
C ASP A 631 -13.61 16.15 1.18
N LYS A 632 -12.32 16.01 0.84
CA LYS A 632 -11.45 14.91 1.29
C LYS A 632 -11.66 13.54 0.60
N THR A 633 -12.55 13.39 -0.38
CA THR A 633 -12.76 12.13 -1.13
C THR A 633 -11.96 12.09 -2.43
N VAL A 634 -12.64 12.10 -3.57
CA VAL A 634 -12.02 12.04 -4.90
C VAL A 634 -11.62 13.43 -5.35
N GLY A 635 -10.37 13.60 -5.76
CA GLY A 635 -9.94 14.78 -6.52
C GLY A 635 -9.94 14.47 -8.00
N ILE A 636 -10.54 15.35 -8.80
CA ILE A 636 -10.58 15.27 -10.26
C ILE A 636 -9.69 16.38 -10.81
N TYR A 637 -8.69 16.01 -11.59
CA TYR A 637 -7.68 16.94 -12.10
C TYR A 637 -7.40 16.65 -13.58
N MET A 638 -7.06 17.71 -14.33
CA MET A 638 -6.52 17.56 -15.67
C MET A 638 -4.98 17.48 -15.57
N VAL A 639 -4.42 16.36 -16.01
CA VAL A 639 -2.96 16.14 -16.00
C VAL A 639 -2.55 15.57 -17.35
N GLY A 640 -1.68 16.29 -18.07
CA GLY A 640 -1.20 15.83 -19.38
C GLY A 640 -2.31 15.62 -20.41
N GLY A 641 -3.33 16.47 -20.41
CA GLY A 641 -4.47 16.39 -21.33
C GLY A 641 -5.45 15.27 -21.06
N LYS A 642 -5.41 14.65 -19.84
CA LYS A 642 -6.31 13.56 -19.43
C LYS A 642 -6.89 13.82 -18.05
N ILE A 643 -8.08 13.30 -17.82
CA ILE A 643 -8.70 13.30 -16.51
C ILE A 643 -7.96 12.31 -15.60
N ASN A 644 -7.65 12.75 -14.39
CA ASN A 644 -7.13 11.93 -13.30
C ASN A 644 -8.06 12.03 -12.10
N CYS A 645 -8.63 10.89 -11.70
CA CYS A 645 -9.40 10.77 -10.48
C CYS A 645 -8.54 10.06 -9.43
N ARG A 646 -8.24 10.73 -8.33
CA ARG A 646 -7.37 10.19 -7.27
C ARG A 646 -7.95 10.47 -5.89
N LEU A 647 -7.56 9.68 -4.91
CA LEU A 647 -7.82 9.99 -3.51
C LEU A 647 -7.20 11.36 -3.17
N LYS A 648 -8.01 12.28 -2.64
CA LYS A 648 -7.62 13.68 -2.40
C LYS A 648 -6.62 13.79 -1.25
N SER A 649 -6.81 13.04 -0.18
CA SER A 649 -5.94 13.03 0.98
C SER A 649 -5.77 11.65 1.61
N LYS A 650 -4.57 11.12 1.51
CA LYS A 650 -4.17 9.88 2.21
C LYS A 650 -4.16 10.06 3.73
N THR A 651 -3.79 11.25 4.21
CA THR A 651 -3.68 11.53 5.64
C THR A 651 -5.04 11.54 6.30
N ASP A 652 -6.06 12.03 5.63
CA ASP A 652 -7.40 12.13 6.19
C ASP A 652 -8.08 10.76 6.31
N ILE A 653 -7.93 9.90 5.29
CA ILE A 653 -8.44 8.53 5.38
C ILE A 653 -7.74 7.78 6.54
N THR A 654 -6.41 7.91 6.65
CA THR A 654 -5.65 7.25 7.72
C THR A 654 -6.13 7.71 9.11
N LYS A 655 -6.28 9.03 9.32
CA LYS A 655 -6.74 9.57 10.60
C LYS A 655 -8.13 9.03 10.99
N ILE A 656 -9.07 9.07 10.06
CA ILE A 656 -10.45 8.63 10.32
C ILE A 656 -10.50 7.13 10.65
N LEU A 657 -9.75 6.32 9.93
CA LEU A 657 -9.73 4.88 10.14
C LEU A 657 -8.99 4.45 11.42
N GLU A 658 -8.07 5.30 11.92
CA GLU A 658 -7.35 5.06 13.18
C GLU A 658 -8.15 5.49 14.42
N GLU A 659 -9.14 6.39 14.26
CA GLU A 659 -9.99 6.84 15.36
C GLU A 659 -11.04 5.80 15.73
N THR A 660 -10.95 5.27 16.96
CA THR A 660 -11.85 4.22 17.47
C THR A 660 -13.32 4.68 17.56
N SER A 661 -13.55 5.98 17.74
CA SER A 661 -14.89 6.58 17.78
C SER A 661 -15.67 6.38 16.48
N ASN A 662 -14.99 6.28 15.34
CA ASN A 662 -15.60 6.15 14.02
C ASN A 662 -15.85 4.69 13.60
N LYS A 663 -15.45 3.71 14.42
CA LYS A 663 -15.47 2.27 14.11
C LYS A 663 -16.83 1.81 13.57
N GLN A 664 -17.90 2.08 14.28
CA GLN A 664 -19.24 1.61 13.92
C GLN A 664 -19.73 2.21 12.59
N GLU A 665 -19.52 3.52 12.40
CA GLU A 665 -19.91 4.20 11.16
C GLU A 665 -19.09 3.75 9.96
N ILE A 666 -17.81 3.41 10.17
CA ILE A 666 -16.95 2.86 9.11
C ILE A 666 -17.42 1.46 8.71
N ILE A 667 -17.71 0.59 9.67
CA ILE A 667 -18.26 -0.76 9.41
C ILE A 667 -19.57 -0.65 8.65
N ARG A 668 -20.43 0.30 9.04
CA ARG A 668 -21.67 0.60 8.33
C ARG A 668 -21.40 1.02 6.87
N ALA A 669 -20.46 1.91 6.65
CA ALA A 669 -20.07 2.34 5.30
C ALA A 669 -19.51 1.18 4.45
N ILE A 670 -18.81 0.22 5.05
CA ILE A 670 -18.36 -1.00 4.37
C ILE A 670 -19.55 -1.87 3.95
N ASN A 671 -20.55 -2.00 4.81
CA ASN A 671 -21.76 -2.75 4.49
C ASN A 671 -22.58 -2.07 3.38
N VAL A 672 -22.74 -0.75 3.43
CA VAL A 672 -23.38 0.01 2.34
C VAL A 672 -22.60 -0.17 1.04
N LEU A 673 -21.29 -0.09 1.07
CA LEU A 673 -20.46 -0.36 -0.11
C LEU A 673 -20.76 -1.74 -0.70
N ASN A 674 -20.82 -2.77 0.15
CA ASN A 674 -21.07 -4.15 -0.28
C ASN A 674 -22.49 -4.29 -0.87
N PHE A 675 -23.49 -3.90 -0.11
CA PHE A 675 -24.88 -4.21 -0.43
C PHE A 675 -25.56 -3.20 -1.39
N ASP A 676 -25.04 -2.00 -1.49
CA ASP A 676 -25.49 -1.02 -2.47
C ASP A 676 -24.60 -1.02 -3.72
N PHE A 677 -23.34 -0.63 -3.57
CA PHE A 677 -22.48 -0.37 -4.72
C PHE A 677 -22.03 -1.65 -5.43
N ILE A 678 -21.52 -2.65 -4.69
CA ILE A 678 -21.02 -3.89 -5.30
C ILE A 678 -22.17 -4.70 -5.86
N SER A 679 -23.33 -4.77 -5.19
CA SER A 679 -24.52 -5.45 -5.69
C SER A 679 -25.04 -4.81 -6.99
N LYS A 680 -24.99 -3.48 -7.13
CA LYS A 680 -25.32 -2.79 -8.38
C LYS A 680 -24.33 -3.14 -9.49
N LEU A 681 -23.05 -3.21 -9.18
CA LEU A 681 -22.04 -3.65 -10.16
C LEU A 681 -22.29 -5.11 -10.58
N GLU A 682 -22.63 -5.99 -9.65
CA GLU A 682 -22.96 -7.38 -9.95
C GLU A 682 -24.16 -7.46 -10.88
N LEU A 683 -25.23 -6.71 -10.58
CA LEU A 683 -26.42 -6.58 -11.43
C LEU A 683 -26.06 -6.07 -12.84
N LEU A 684 -25.24 -5.02 -12.91
CA LEU A 684 -24.75 -4.48 -14.18
C LEU A 684 -23.84 -5.45 -14.94
N CYS A 685 -23.14 -6.34 -14.25
CA CYS A 685 -22.27 -7.36 -14.87
C CYS A 685 -22.99 -8.69 -15.11
N HIS A 686 -24.22 -8.87 -14.62
CA HIS A 686 -24.96 -10.10 -14.83
C HIS A 686 -25.30 -10.30 -16.32
N GLY A 687 -25.01 -11.51 -16.86
CA GLY A 687 -25.25 -11.82 -18.25
C GLY A 687 -24.77 -13.22 -18.62
N LYS A 688 -24.79 -13.58 -19.91
CA LYS A 688 -24.35 -14.87 -20.43
C LYS A 688 -22.83 -15.10 -20.30
N GLU A 689 -22.07 -14.03 -20.04
CA GLU A 689 -20.64 -14.06 -19.87
C GLU A 689 -20.27 -14.08 -18.38
N HIS A 690 -19.06 -14.53 -18.08
CA HIS A 690 -18.54 -14.48 -16.71
C HIS A 690 -18.45 -13.03 -16.19
N LEU A 691 -18.90 -12.78 -14.95
CA LEU A 691 -18.96 -11.45 -14.31
C LEU A 691 -17.67 -10.63 -14.48
N SER A 692 -16.50 -11.27 -14.33
CA SER A 692 -15.22 -10.60 -14.51
C SER A 692 -15.01 -10.05 -15.93
N LYS A 693 -15.42 -10.78 -16.97
CA LYS A 693 -15.34 -10.29 -18.37
C LYS A 693 -16.32 -9.15 -18.65
N MET A 694 -17.51 -9.21 -18.03
CA MET A 694 -18.49 -8.14 -18.17
C MET A 694 -18.00 -6.86 -17.49
N LEU A 695 -17.35 -6.96 -16.33
CA LEU A 695 -16.72 -5.81 -15.67
C LEU A 695 -15.61 -5.21 -16.53
N ASP A 696 -14.79 -6.04 -17.20
CA ASP A 696 -13.78 -5.55 -18.15
C ASP A 696 -14.42 -4.80 -19.33
N LYS A 697 -15.53 -5.30 -19.86
CA LYS A 697 -16.29 -4.62 -20.91
C LYS A 697 -16.87 -3.29 -20.43
N LEU A 698 -17.37 -3.25 -19.21
CA LEU A 698 -17.89 -2.03 -18.60
C LEU A 698 -16.82 -0.94 -18.53
N PHE A 699 -15.56 -1.31 -18.27
CA PHE A 699 -14.42 -0.40 -18.33
C PHE A 699 -13.92 -0.08 -19.75
N GLY A 700 -14.46 -0.71 -20.77
CA GLY A 700 -14.00 -0.55 -22.15
C GLY A 700 -12.56 -1.03 -22.39
N SER A 701 -12.06 -1.93 -21.53
CA SER A 701 -10.69 -2.40 -21.58
C SER A 701 -10.59 -3.71 -22.36
N ILE A 702 -9.79 -3.70 -23.41
CA ILE A 702 -9.44 -4.91 -24.19
C ILE A 702 -8.38 -5.75 -23.44
N SER A 703 -7.60 -5.13 -22.57
CA SER A 703 -6.62 -5.77 -21.70
C SER A 703 -7.16 -5.77 -20.27
N SER A 704 -7.15 -6.89 -19.62
CA SER A 704 -7.62 -7.13 -18.22
C SER A 704 -6.97 -6.26 -17.12
N LYS A 705 -6.54 -5.03 -17.45
CA LYS A 705 -5.97 -4.08 -16.49
C LYS A 705 -7.06 -3.14 -15.98
N ARG A 706 -7.46 -3.37 -14.76
CA ARG A 706 -8.34 -2.49 -14.00
C ARG A 706 -7.51 -1.54 -13.16
N THR A 707 -7.95 -0.29 -13.04
CA THR A 707 -7.27 0.75 -12.26
C THR A 707 -8.15 1.22 -11.12
N GLN A 708 -7.58 1.72 -10.04
CA GLN A 708 -8.35 2.34 -8.95
C GLN A 708 -9.23 3.48 -9.47
N GLN A 709 -8.73 4.27 -10.41
CA GLN A 709 -9.47 5.36 -11.05
C GLN A 709 -10.78 4.90 -11.66
N ASN A 710 -10.80 3.74 -12.33
CA ASN A 710 -12.03 3.21 -12.94
C ASN A 710 -13.10 2.95 -11.87
N PHE A 711 -12.71 2.40 -10.72
CA PHE A 711 -13.64 2.16 -9.62
C PHE A 711 -14.09 3.44 -8.92
N TYR A 712 -13.22 4.46 -8.84
CA TYR A 712 -13.62 5.77 -8.31
C TYR A 712 -14.66 6.44 -9.20
N ILE A 713 -14.51 6.34 -10.52
CA ILE A 713 -15.50 6.83 -11.48
C ILE A 713 -16.81 6.05 -11.36
N LEU A 714 -16.77 4.73 -11.26
CA LEU A 714 -17.96 3.92 -11.03
C LEU A 714 -18.67 4.30 -9.72
N TRP A 715 -17.91 4.55 -8.65
CA TRP A 715 -18.48 5.01 -7.40
C TRP A 715 -19.19 6.36 -7.56
N LEU A 716 -18.58 7.32 -8.26
CA LEU A 716 -19.19 8.62 -8.55
C LEU A 716 -20.49 8.48 -9.38
N LEU A 717 -20.56 7.50 -10.27
CA LEU A 717 -21.75 7.25 -11.10
C LEU A 717 -22.86 6.54 -10.33
N LEU A 718 -22.54 5.54 -9.52
CA LEU A 718 -23.48 4.56 -9.00
C LEU A 718 -23.81 4.69 -7.51
N ALA A 719 -22.95 5.34 -6.71
CA ALA A 719 -23.22 5.48 -5.27
C ALA A 719 -24.53 6.24 -5.05
N ASP A 720 -25.42 5.68 -4.23
CA ASP A 720 -26.78 6.18 -3.95
C ASP A 720 -27.67 6.41 -5.19
N LEU A 721 -27.33 5.85 -6.34
CA LEU A 721 -28.14 5.93 -7.54
C LEU A 721 -29.13 4.77 -7.56
N SER A 722 -30.41 5.05 -7.52
CA SER A 722 -31.45 4.05 -7.76
C SER A 722 -31.86 4.09 -9.23
N PHE A 723 -31.77 2.95 -9.92
CA PHE A 723 -32.13 2.84 -11.34
C PHE A 723 -33.01 1.64 -11.61
N ASP A 724 -33.75 1.70 -12.71
CA ASP A 724 -34.62 0.61 -13.16
C ASP A 724 -33.80 -0.50 -13.83
N THR A 725 -34.10 -1.75 -13.53
CA THR A 725 -33.46 -2.92 -14.12
C THR A 725 -33.62 -3.02 -15.62
N ASP A 726 -34.71 -2.46 -16.18
CA ASP A 726 -34.94 -2.46 -17.62
C ASP A 726 -33.95 -1.58 -18.39
N MET A 727 -33.32 -0.63 -17.71
CA MET A 727 -32.34 0.29 -18.29
C MET A 727 -30.87 -0.23 -18.21
N ILE A 728 -30.63 -1.43 -17.72
CA ILE A 728 -29.27 -1.96 -17.51
C ILE A 728 -28.39 -1.86 -18.76
N SER A 729 -28.94 -2.15 -19.93
CA SER A 729 -28.20 -2.10 -21.20
C SER A 729 -27.76 -0.68 -21.56
N ASP A 730 -28.62 0.31 -21.36
CA ASP A 730 -28.32 1.71 -21.63
C ASP A 730 -27.34 2.28 -20.61
N ILE A 731 -27.51 1.91 -19.34
CA ILE A 731 -26.59 2.27 -18.24
C ILE A 731 -25.18 1.79 -18.55
N ARG A 732 -25.01 0.54 -18.99
CA ARG A 732 -23.69 -0.02 -19.37
C ARG A 732 -23.03 0.77 -20.49
N LEU A 733 -23.81 1.13 -21.53
CA LEU A 733 -23.30 1.92 -22.67
C LEU A 733 -22.86 3.32 -22.23
N ASP A 734 -23.65 3.98 -21.40
CA ASP A 734 -23.34 5.33 -20.94
C ASP A 734 -22.21 5.35 -19.91
N ILE A 735 -22.09 4.37 -19.03
CA ILE A 735 -20.89 4.19 -18.18
C ILE A 735 -19.62 4.11 -19.06
N ASN A 736 -19.68 3.30 -20.13
CA ASN A 736 -18.54 3.16 -21.03
C ASN A 736 -18.17 4.49 -21.73
N LYS A 737 -19.18 5.31 -22.10
CA LYS A 737 -18.95 6.64 -22.66
C LYS A 737 -18.25 7.56 -21.66
N VAL A 738 -18.73 7.62 -20.41
CA VAL A 738 -18.12 8.45 -19.36
C VAL A 738 -16.68 7.99 -19.06
N ILE A 739 -16.42 6.70 -19.02
CA ILE A 739 -15.06 6.18 -18.82
C ILE A 739 -14.13 6.58 -19.97
N LYS A 740 -14.61 6.62 -21.20
CA LYS A 740 -13.84 7.08 -22.37
C LYS A 740 -13.49 8.57 -22.29
N LEU A 741 -14.32 9.39 -21.66
CA LEU A 741 -14.04 10.82 -21.46
C LEU A 741 -12.78 11.06 -20.64
N VAL A 742 -12.32 10.11 -19.84
CA VAL A 742 -11.03 10.20 -19.15
C VAL A 742 -9.89 10.53 -20.10
N ASP A 743 -9.93 9.96 -21.31
CA ASP A 743 -8.89 10.13 -22.33
C ASP A 743 -9.21 11.26 -23.35
N THR A 744 -10.45 11.72 -23.44
CA THR A 744 -10.92 12.61 -24.50
C THR A 744 -11.50 13.94 -24.03
N ALA A 745 -11.88 14.07 -22.77
CA ALA A 745 -12.40 15.33 -22.23
C ALA A 745 -11.36 16.44 -22.30
N LYS A 746 -11.79 17.63 -22.72
CA LYS A 746 -10.94 18.82 -22.85
C LYS A 746 -10.81 19.59 -21.54
N THR A 747 -11.78 19.48 -20.64
CA THR A 747 -11.82 20.16 -19.35
C THR A 747 -12.34 19.24 -18.24
N VAL A 748 -12.08 19.61 -17.00
CA VAL A 748 -12.63 18.91 -15.82
C VAL A 748 -14.15 19.06 -15.79
N ASP A 749 -14.67 20.24 -16.19
CA ASP A 749 -16.10 20.53 -16.20
C ASP A 749 -16.86 19.62 -17.18
N GLU A 750 -16.33 19.39 -18.39
CA GLU A 750 -16.92 18.46 -19.36
C GLU A 750 -17.10 17.06 -18.78
N PHE A 751 -16.11 16.59 -18.03
CA PHE A 751 -16.15 15.28 -17.38
C PHE A 751 -17.12 15.24 -16.19
N THR A 752 -17.14 16.27 -15.36
CA THR A 752 -18.04 16.35 -14.20
C THR A 752 -19.49 16.53 -14.62
N ASP A 753 -19.76 17.33 -15.66
CA ASP A 753 -21.09 17.48 -16.23
C ASP A 753 -21.61 16.15 -16.78
N ALA A 754 -20.78 15.38 -17.48
CA ALA A 754 -21.16 14.06 -17.97
C ALA A 754 -21.56 13.08 -16.83
N ILE A 755 -20.90 13.14 -15.67
CA ILE A 755 -21.28 12.34 -14.50
C ILE A 755 -22.63 12.79 -13.96
N LEU A 756 -22.87 14.10 -13.85
CA LEU A 756 -24.13 14.65 -13.34
C LEU A 756 -25.30 14.35 -14.29
N ASP A 757 -25.09 14.48 -15.59
CA ASP A 757 -26.10 14.15 -16.60
C ASP A 757 -26.44 12.65 -16.57
N PHE A 758 -25.43 11.78 -16.40
CA PHE A 758 -25.65 10.36 -16.21
C PHE A 758 -26.54 10.10 -14.98
N ARG A 759 -26.19 10.68 -13.85
CA ARG A 759 -26.94 10.51 -12.60
C ARG A 759 -28.37 11.03 -12.75
N LYS A 760 -28.56 12.22 -13.31
CA LYS A 760 -29.88 12.81 -13.56
C LYS A 760 -30.74 11.95 -14.49
N LYS A 761 -30.13 11.37 -15.52
CA LYS A 761 -30.80 10.51 -16.49
C LYS A 761 -31.35 9.23 -15.87
N TYR A 762 -30.58 8.61 -14.97
CA TYR A 762 -30.89 7.27 -14.45
C TYR A 762 -31.44 7.27 -13.03
N GLN A 763 -31.48 8.41 -12.33
CA GLN A 763 -32.07 8.48 -11.00
C GLN A 763 -33.57 8.17 -11.06
N CYS A 764 -33.97 7.04 -10.51
CA CYS A 764 -35.37 6.67 -10.36
C CYS A 764 -35.93 7.24 -9.05
N GLN A 765 -37.19 7.72 -9.07
CA GLN A 765 -37.86 8.19 -7.85
C GLN A 765 -38.31 7.01 -6.95
N LYS A 766 -38.43 5.80 -7.50
CA LYS A 766 -38.70 4.58 -6.73
C LYS A 766 -37.40 4.05 -6.13
N ALA A 767 -37.28 4.23 -4.85
CA ALA A 767 -36.13 3.69 -4.11
C ALA A 767 -36.17 2.15 -4.12
N ASN A 768 -35.11 1.49 -4.52
CA ASN A 768 -34.97 0.05 -4.34
C ASN A 768 -34.48 -0.24 -2.93
N LEU A 769 -35.21 -1.04 -2.18
CA LEU A 769 -34.83 -1.54 -0.86
C LEU A 769 -33.49 -2.28 -0.95
N LEU A 770 -32.56 -1.90 -0.08
CA LEU A 770 -31.40 -2.74 0.25
C LEU A 770 -31.89 -3.97 1.02
N LYS A 771 -32.39 -4.96 0.26
CA LYS A 771 -32.73 -6.28 0.80
C LYS A 771 -31.52 -7.19 0.64
N ILE A 772 -31.04 -7.69 1.76
CA ILE A 772 -29.90 -8.56 1.85
C ILE A 772 -30.42 -9.91 2.27
N GLN A 773 -29.87 -11.00 1.76
CA GLN A 773 -30.23 -12.32 2.26
C GLN A 773 -29.54 -12.59 3.59
N LEU A 774 -30.27 -13.18 4.54
CA LEU A 774 -29.72 -13.51 5.86
C LEU A 774 -28.45 -14.35 5.76
N GLY A 775 -28.39 -15.28 4.81
CA GLY A 775 -27.20 -16.09 4.57
C GLY A 775 -25.94 -15.33 4.14
N ASP A 776 -26.09 -14.08 3.66
CA ASP A 776 -24.96 -13.21 3.26
C ASP A 776 -24.37 -12.43 4.45
N ILE A 777 -25.09 -12.33 5.57
CA ILE A 777 -24.68 -11.52 6.72
C ILE A 777 -24.33 -12.34 7.95
N CYS A 778 -24.59 -13.65 7.93
CA CYS A 778 -24.30 -14.53 9.05
C CYS A 778 -24.05 -15.98 8.60
N SER A 779 -23.50 -16.79 9.48
CA SER A 779 -23.40 -18.23 9.28
C SER A 779 -24.59 -18.93 9.94
N ILE A 780 -25.19 -19.89 9.23
CA ILE A 780 -26.36 -20.64 9.73
C ILE A 780 -26.05 -22.14 9.66
N SER A 781 -26.19 -22.83 10.77
CA SER A 781 -26.03 -24.29 10.84
C SER A 781 -27.17 -24.98 11.60
N VAL A 782 -27.37 -26.25 11.31
CA VAL A 782 -28.25 -27.10 12.11
C VAL A 782 -27.52 -27.55 13.36
N LEU A 783 -28.11 -27.43 14.51
CA LEU A 783 -27.54 -27.94 15.77
C LEU A 783 -27.49 -29.48 15.72
N THR A 784 -26.30 -30.06 15.77
CA THR A 784 -26.09 -31.52 15.74
C THR A 784 -25.88 -32.07 17.16
N SER A 785 -26.56 -33.19 17.48
CA SER A 785 -26.25 -33.93 18.68
C SER A 785 -25.24 -35.03 18.39
N THR A 786 -23.97 -34.74 18.38
CA THR A 786 -22.96 -35.79 18.42
C THR A 786 -22.28 -35.74 19.79
N LYS A 787 -22.59 -36.74 20.59
CA LYS A 787 -21.65 -37.29 21.59
C LYS A 787 -20.51 -37.90 20.80
N GLU A 788 -19.26 -37.55 21.16
CA GLU A 788 -18.01 -38.07 20.62
C GLU A 788 -17.43 -37.29 19.46
N GLU A 789 -16.85 -36.19 19.83
CA GLU A 789 -15.47 -35.86 19.41
C GLU A 789 -14.93 -34.89 20.46
N LYS A 790 -14.06 -35.41 21.30
CA LYS A 790 -13.19 -34.63 22.17
C LYS A 790 -12.16 -33.97 21.28
N SER A 791 -12.48 -32.80 20.77
CA SER A 791 -11.50 -31.78 20.48
C SER A 791 -11.80 -30.60 21.41
N GLU A 792 -10.81 -30.19 22.15
CA GLU A 792 -10.84 -29.08 23.10
C GLU A 792 -11.04 -27.71 22.44
N ASP A 793 -11.49 -27.66 21.21
CA ASP A 793 -11.74 -26.44 20.49
C ASP A 793 -13.19 -25.97 20.59
N ALA A 794 -13.31 -24.90 21.35
CA ALA A 794 -14.35 -23.87 21.29
C ALA A 794 -15.80 -24.35 21.31
N HIS A 795 -16.43 -24.15 22.42
CA HIS A 795 -17.89 -24.04 22.52
C HIS A 795 -18.37 -23.05 21.42
N GLN A 796 -19.00 -23.54 20.35
CA GLN A 796 -19.65 -22.69 19.38
C GLN A 796 -20.76 -21.90 20.07
N VAL A 797 -20.53 -20.60 20.24
CA VAL A 797 -21.52 -19.68 20.78
C VAL A 797 -22.41 -19.27 19.64
N PHE A 798 -23.71 -19.50 19.75
CA PHE A 798 -24.69 -19.02 18.79
C PHE A 798 -25.24 -17.67 19.24
N ASP A 799 -25.29 -16.71 18.33
CA ASP A 799 -25.88 -15.41 18.60
C ASP A 799 -27.41 -15.53 18.70
N ILE A 800 -28.03 -16.34 17.82
CA ILE A 800 -29.47 -16.57 17.77
C ILE A 800 -29.75 -18.07 17.55
N VAL A 801 -30.75 -18.61 18.23
CA VAL A 801 -31.26 -19.98 18.02
C VAL A 801 -32.69 -19.93 17.55
N VAL A 802 -33.01 -20.63 16.45
CA VAL A 802 -34.32 -20.67 15.83
C VAL A 802 -34.89 -22.07 15.82
N ASP A 803 -36.09 -22.26 16.39
CA ASP A 803 -36.85 -23.54 16.35
C ASP A 803 -37.50 -23.73 14.97
N ARG A 804 -37.37 -24.91 14.39
CA ARG A 804 -37.94 -25.28 13.09
C ARG A 804 -39.45 -25.52 13.09
N GLU A 805 -40.03 -25.93 14.21
CA GLU A 805 -41.36 -26.56 14.26
C GLU A 805 -42.36 -25.80 15.08
N LYS A 806 -41.95 -24.80 15.86
CA LYS A 806 -42.89 -24.10 16.73
C LYS A 806 -42.94 -22.63 16.50
N GLU A 807 -44.17 -22.13 16.78
CA GLU A 807 -44.45 -20.70 16.83
C GLU A 807 -43.42 -19.92 17.64
N VAL A 808 -43.19 -18.79 17.21
CA VAL A 808 -42.67 -17.54 17.69
C VAL A 808 -42.18 -17.45 19.18
N SER A 809 -42.66 -18.26 20.08
CA SER A 809 -42.26 -18.28 21.48
C SER A 809 -40.86 -18.83 21.74
N GLN A 810 -40.22 -19.39 20.73
CA GLN A 810 -38.94 -20.10 20.86
C GLN A 810 -37.76 -19.50 20.06
N ILE A 811 -37.90 -18.34 19.45
CA ILE A 811 -36.76 -17.58 18.96
C ILE A 811 -36.15 -16.88 20.16
N GLY A 812 -34.99 -17.38 20.64
CA GLY A 812 -34.30 -16.82 21.77
C GLY A 812 -32.96 -16.21 21.30
N TYR A 813 -32.67 -15.03 21.81
CA TYR A 813 -31.31 -14.50 21.79
C TYR A 813 -30.51 -15.23 22.85
N ILE A 814 -29.40 -15.87 22.46
CA ILE A 814 -28.48 -16.51 23.39
C ILE A 814 -27.20 -15.72 23.44
N GLY A 815 -27.04 -14.87 24.43
CA GLY A 815 -25.74 -14.32 24.78
C GLY A 815 -24.89 -15.36 25.48
N ILE A 816 -23.73 -15.66 24.98
CA ILE A 816 -22.53 -16.30 25.61
C ILE A 816 -22.70 -17.61 26.44
N LYS A 817 -23.87 -18.11 26.82
CA LYS A 817 -24.01 -19.37 27.58
C LYS A 817 -25.04 -20.29 26.98
N ASN A 818 -24.55 -21.42 26.49
CA ASN A 818 -25.32 -22.54 25.98
C ASN A 818 -25.92 -23.40 27.12
N ASP A 819 -27.00 -22.97 27.73
CA ASP A 819 -27.83 -23.87 28.55
C ASP A 819 -29.12 -24.24 27.81
N ILE A 820 -28.97 -24.73 26.56
CA ILE A 820 -30.10 -25.35 25.87
C ILE A 820 -30.09 -26.85 26.25
N ASN A 821 -30.81 -27.16 27.29
CA ASN A 821 -31.11 -28.53 27.64
C ASN A 821 -32.21 -29.04 26.72
N THR A 822 -31.88 -29.49 25.50
CA THR A 822 -32.83 -29.97 24.52
C THR A 822 -32.52 -31.41 24.16
N GLU A 823 -33.47 -32.29 24.43
CA GLU A 823 -33.43 -33.70 24.04
C GLU A 823 -33.38 -33.91 22.52
N ASN A 824 -33.66 -32.90 21.74
CA ASN A 824 -33.73 -32.95 20.25
C ASN A 824 -33.04 -31.77 19.55
N LYS A 825 -31.70 -31.71 19.65
CA LYS A 825 -30.92 -30.59 19.07
C LYS A 825 -31.10 -30.40 17.55
N LYS A 826 -31.40 -31.44 16.78
CA LYS A 826 -31.62 -31.42 15.34
C LYS A 826 -32.80 -30.51 14.92
N ARG A 827 -33.63 -30.12 15.82
CA ARG A 827 -34.78 -29.28 15.60
C ARG A 827 -34.41 -27.77 15.46
N PHE A 828 -33.24 -27.38 15.94
CA PHE A 828 -32.84 -25.98 16.01
C PHE A 828 -31.81 -25.62 14.97
N PHE A 829 -31.90 -24.37 14.52
CA PHE A 829 -30.83 -23.69 13.76
C PHE A 829 -30.07 -22.77 14.71
N GLY A 830 -28.75 -22.78 14.63
CA GLY A 830 -27.85 -21.78 15.23
C GLY A 830 -27.41 -20.76 14.19
N ILE A 831 -27.54 -19.49 14.52
CA ILE A 831 -27.04 -18.36 13.73
C ILE A 831 -25.88 -17.76 14.50
N TYR A 832 -24.77 -17.58 13.85
CA TYR A 832 -23.52 -17.12 14.46
C TYR A 832 -22.71 -16.30 13.46
N HIS A 833 -21.72 -15.56 13.96
CA HIS A 833 -20.90 -14.63 13.16
C HIS A 833 -21.75 -13.62 12.40
N ILE A 834 -22.72 -13.02 13.08
CA ILE A 834 -23.48 -11.91 12.49
C ILE A 834 -22.53 -10.77 12.16
N ASN A 835 -22.66 -10.24 10.93
CA ASN A 835 -21.83 -9.14 10.46
C ASN A 835 -21.98 -7.92 11.38
N ALA A 836 -20.87 -7.33 11.78
CA ALA A 836 -20.78 -6.26 12.79
C ALA A 836 -21.58 -4.97 12.48
N GLY A 837 -22.16 -4.83 11.26
CA GLY A 837 -23.08 -3.76 10.93
C GLY A 837 -24.53 -4.01 11.34
N PHE A 838 -24.84 -5.21 11.88
CA PHE A 838 -26.19 -5.59 12.29
C PHE A 838 -26.27 -5.85 13.80
N ASN A 839 -27.32 -5.32 14.41
CA ASN A 839 -27.63 -5.63 15.79
C ASN A 839 -28.27 -7.03 15.85
N GLU A 840 -27.73 -7.91 16.67
CA GLU A 840 -28.18 -9.30 16.82
C GLU A 840 -29.67 -9.38 17.20
N LYS A 841 -30.12 -8.51 18.10
CA LYS A 841 -31.52 -8.43 18.51
C LYS A 841 -32.45 -7.89 17.42
N TYR A 842 -31.93 -7.04 16.54
CA TYR A 842 -32.66 -6.61 15.33
C TYR A 842 -32.89 -7.79 14.39
N ILE A 843 -31.86 -8.60 14.15
CA ILE A 843 -32.00 -9.81 13.34
C ILE A 843 -32.98 -10.78 14.00
N ALA A 844 -32.88 -10.98 15.32
CA ALA A 844 -33.81 -11.83 16.09
C ALA A 844 -35.27 -11.32 15.95
N ALA A 845 -35.48 -10.01 16.04
CA ALA A 845 -36.80 -9.38 15.85
C ALA A 845 -37.38 -9.64 14.45
N LEU A 846 -36.59 -9.49 13.40
CA LEU A 846 -37.02 -9.78 12.03
C LEU A 846 -37.31 -11.27 11.83
N LEU A 847 -36.48 -12.15 12.36
CA LEU A 847 -36.70 -13.60 12.31
C LEU A 847 -37.93 -14.04 13.08
N TYR A 848 -38.25 -13.34 14.17
CA TYR A 848 -39.48 -13.56 14.90
C TYR A 848 -40.72 -13.31 14.02
N VAL A 849 -40.73 -12.23 13.25
CA VAL A 849 -41.81 -11.95 12.28
C VAL A 849 -41.81 -12.96 11.13
N CYS A 850 -40.59 -13.37 10.67
CA CYS A 850 -40.46 -14.41 9.65
C CYS A 850 -41.06 -15.74 10.08
N SER A 851 -40.84 -16.15 11.29
CA SER A 851 -41.32 -17.44 11.78
C SER A 851 -42.84 -17.55 11.79
N LYS A 852 -43.56 -16.44 11.93
CA LYS A 852 -45.05 -16.38 11.78
C LYS A 852 -45.54 -16.60 10.34
N GLN A 853 -44.74 -16.31 9.36
CA GLN A 853 -45.09 -16.47 7.95
C GLN A 853 -44.92 -17.91 7.43
N TYR A 854 -44.14 -18.75 8.15
CA TYR A 854 -43.81 -20.09 7.75
C TYR A 854 -44.16 -21.10 8.85
N THR A 855 -44.95 -22.11 8.52
CA THR A 855 -45.25 -23.23 9.43
C THR A 855 -44.09 -24.19 9.64
N HIS A 856 -43.11 -24.17 8.72
CA HIS A 856 -41.93 -25.00 8.76
C HIS A 856 -40.74 -24.25 8.15
N LEU A 857 -39.69 -24.02 8.94
CA LEU A 857 -38.49 -23.31 8.49
C LEU A 857 -37.45 -24.34 8.00
N THR A 858 -36.94 -24.11 6.80
CA THR A 858 -35.78 -24.82 6.25
C THR A 858 -34.54 -23.93 6.21
N LEU A 859 -33.36 -24.56 6.09
CA LEU A 859 -32.08 -23.83 5.99
C LEU A 859 -32.09 -22.86 4.80
N ASP A 860 -32.68 -23.26 3.68
CA ASP A 860 -32.76 -22.43 2.48
C ASP A 860 -33.72 -21.24 2.65
N ILE A 861 -34.84 -21.43 3.33
CA ILE A 861 -35.77 -20.36 3.68
C ILE A 861 -35.06 -19.32 4.56
N LEU A 862 -34.32 -19.78 5.60
CA LEU A 862 -33.58 -18.89 6.48
C LEU A 862 -32.45 -18.16 5.73
N LYS A 863 -31.67 -18.86 4.94
CA LYS A 863 -30.58 -18.24 4.16
C LYS A 863 -31.11 -17.21 3.18
N GLY A 864 -32.24 -17.50 2.52
CA GLY A 864 -32.87 -16.61 1.56
C GLY A 864 -33.77 -15.53 2.18
N TYR A 865 -33.89 -15.48 3.51
CA TYR A 865 -34.75 -14.49 4.14
C TYR A 865 -34.23 -13.06 3.94
N PRO A 866 -35.07 -12.14 3.42
CA PRO A 866 -34.64 -10.77 3.18
C PRO A 866 -34.52 -9.97 4.47
N VAL A 867 -33.36 -9.46 4.73
CA VAL A 867 -33.06 -8.54 5.84
C VAL A 867 -32.83 -7.15 5.27
N VAL A 868 -33.46 -6.13 5.82
CA VAL A 868 -33.26 -4.74 5.43
C VAL A 868 -32.08 -4.15 6.18
N TYR A 869 -31.19 -3.50 5.47
CA TYR A 869 -30.11 -2.76 6.09
C TYR A 869 -30.60 -1.42 6.62
N ALA A 870 -30.98 -1.39 7.87
CA ALA A 870 -31.52 -0.21 8.54
C ALA A 870 -30.43 0.59 9.27
N SER A 871 -30.71 1.86 9.60
CA SER A 871 -29.85 2.69 10.45
C SER A 871 -29.65 2.05 11.84
N ILE A 872 -28.52 2.32 12.51
CA ILE A 872 -28.26 1.82 13.85
C ILE A 872 -29.35 2.27 14.82
N SER A 873 -29.86 3.50 14.70
CA SER A 873 -30.97 3.99 15.47
C SER A 873 -32.23 3.15 15.25
N CYS A 874 -32.57 2.84 14.01
CA CYS A 874 -33.68 1.96 13.66
C CYS A 874 -33.47 0.55 14.23
N GLN A 875 -32.31 -0.06 14.01
CA GLN A 875 -32.00 -1.38 14.54
C GLN A 875 -32.12 -1.42 16.08
N ASN A 876 -31.67 -0.38 16.76
CA ASN A 876 -31.78 -0.27 18.21
C ASN A 876 -33.24 -0.16 18.69
N VAL A 877 -34.12 0.48 17.91
CA VAL A 877 -35.56 0.51 18.22
C VAL A 877 -36.16 -0.89 18.14
N PHE A 878 -35.87 -1.64 17.07
CA PHE A 878 -36.29 -3.06 16.97
C PHE A 878 -35.73 -3.90 18.11
N ALA A 879 -34.47 -3.73 18.44
CA ALA A 879 -33.80 -4.45 19.53
C ALA A 879 -34.48 -4.19 20.89
N LYS A 880 -34.85 -2.92 21.17
CA LYS A 880 -35.57 -2.57 22.39
C LYS A 880 -36.96 -3.18 22.44
N VAL A 881 -37.72 -3.14 21.36
CA VAL A 881 -39.05 -3.76 21.30
C VAL A 881 -38.92 -5.26 21.52
N PHE A 882 -37.91 -5.90 20.92
CA PHE A 882 -37.65 -7.33 21.13
C PHE A 882 -37.29 -7.64 22.59
N ASP A 883 -36.49 -6.82 23.26
CA ASP A 883 -36.16 -6.96 24.68
C ASP A 883 -37.41 -6.86 25.57
N TYR A 884 -38.35 -5.98 25.25
CA TYR A 884 -39.60 -5.89 25.97
C TYR A 884 -40.47 -7.14 25.80
N ILE A 885 -40.52 -7.70 24.58
CA ILE A 885 -41.21 -8.95 24.31
C ILE A 885 -40.63 -10.13 25.17
N GLN A 886 -39.31 -10.17 25.27
CA GLN A 886 -38.60 -11.20 26.04
C GLN A 886 -38.76 -11.00 27.58
N ALA A 887 -38.87 -9.75 28.00
CA ALA A 887 -39.03 -9.42 29.44
C ALA A 887 -40.46 -9.63 29.99
N CYS A 888 -41.47 -9.77 29.14
CA CYS A 888 -42.84 -10.01 29.54
C CYS A 888 -42.96 -11.37 30.24
N LYS A 889 -43.35 -11.36 31.51
CA LYS A 889 -43.55 -12.54 32.34
C LYS A 889 -44.93 -13.17 32.09
N GLU A 890 -45.13 -14.40 32.59
CA GLU A 890 -46.47 -15.01 32.63
C GLU A 890 -47.45 -14.09 33.37
N GLY A 891 -48.55 -13.77 32.75
CA GLY A 891 -49.54 -12.82 33.26
C GLY A 891 -49.56 -11.43 32.58
N MET A 892 -48.51 -11.11 31.78
CA MET A 892 -48.44 -9.87 30.98
C MET A 892 -48.76 -10.08 29.50
N GLU A 893 -49.74 -10.92 29.22
CA GLU A 893 -50.07 -11.37 27.85
C GLU A 893 -50.57 -10.18 26.95
N SER A 894 -51.35 -9.26 27.52
CA SER A 894 -51.81 -8.09 26.78
C SER A 894 -50.67 -7.16 26.36
N GLU A 895 -49.71 -6.94 27.25
CA GLU A 895 -48.51 -6.15 26.96
C GLU A 895 -47.62 -6.82 25.89
N ARG A 896 -47.44 -8.13 26.03
CA ARG A 896 -46.68 -8.92 25.06
C ARG A 896 -47.34 -8.88 23.69
N GLN A 897 -48.67 -9.01 23.58
CA GLN A 897 -49.41 -8.91 22.32
C GLN A 897 -49.29 -7.51 21.68
N PHE A 898 -49.31 -6.45 22.49
CA PHE A 898 -49.05 -5.10 22.01
C PHE A 898 -47.69 -4.97 21.35
N PHE A 899 -46.61 -5.36 22.03
CA PHE A 899 -45.27 -5.27 21.49
C PHE A 899 -45.05 -6.18 20.28
N LEU A 900 -45.72 -7.33 20.24
CA LEU A 900 -45.72 -8.21 19.07
C LEU A 900 -46.35 -7.55 17.86
N ARG A 901 -47.50 -6.94 18.07
CA ARG A 901 -48.22 -6.22 16.99
C ARG A 901 -47.43 -5.03 16.49
N LEU A 902 -46.84 -4.27 17.41
CA LEU A 902 -45.95 -3.18 17.06
C LEU A 902 -44.74 -3.67 16.23
N LEU A 903 -44.12 -4.76 16.62
CA LEU A 903 -43.01 -5.34 15.88
C LEU A 903 -43.41 -5.77 14.45
N GLU A 904 -44.61 -6.34 14.29
CA GLU A 904 -45.14 -6.74 13.00
C GLU A 904 -45.36 -5.54 12.07
N ILE A 905 -45.97 -4.48 12.59
CA ILE A 905 -46.19 -3.22 11.85
C ILE A 905 -44.86 -2.61 11.45
N MET A 906 -43.95 -2.48 12.38
CA MET A 906 -42.58 -1.95 12.11
C MET A 906 -41.84 -2.77 11.03
N ALA A 907 -41.89 -4.11 11.11
CA ALA A 907 -41.25 -4.98 10.14
C ALA A 907 -41.93 -4.89 8.77
N LYS A 908 -43.26 -4.81 8.72
CA LYS A 908 -44.02 -4.64 7.48
C LYS A 908 -43.65 -3.32 6.81
N GLN A 909 -43.66 -2.21 7.56
CA GLN A 909 -43.26 -0.90 7.07
C GLN A 909 -41.80 -0.93 6.54
N LEU A 910 -40.90 -1.49 7.30
CA LEU A 910 -39.48 -1.64 6.91
C LEU A 910 -39.34 -2.43 5.60
N MET A 911 -40.17 -3.43 5.38
CA MET A 911 -40.13 -4.30 4.19
C MET A 911 -40.87 -3.71 2.98
N THR A 912 -41.89 -2.87 3.18
CA THR A 912 -42.72 -2.30 2.09
C THR A 912 -42.16 -0.99 1.58
N GLU A 913 -41.62 -0.15 2.41
CA GLU A 913 -41.06 1.13 2.01
C GLU A 913 -39.58 1.04 1.67
N ALA A 914 -39.35 1.24 0.42
CA ALA A 914 -38.01 1.40 -0.10
C ALA A 914 -37.49 2.77 0.24
N ASN A 915 -36.90 2.93 1.34
CA ASN A 915 -36.59 4.28 1.71
C ASN A 915 -35.25 4.83 1.28
N GLN A 916 -35.48 5.83 0.81
CA GLN A 916 -34.94 7.17 0.56
C GLN A 916 -33.48 7.47 0.99
N THR A 917 -32.85 6.70 1.82
CA THR A 917 -31.44 6.89 2.17
C THR A 917 -30.66 5.63 1.94
N SER A 918 -29.54 5.76 1.24
CA SER A 918 -28.59 4.68 0.96
C SER A 918 -27.97 4.02 2.20
N MET A 919 -28.11 4.64 3.35
CA MET A 919 -27.55 4.23 4.63
C MET A 919 -28.52 3.52 5.57
N GLY A 920 -29.70 3.19 5.09
CA GLY A 920 -30.73 2.53 5.87
C GLY A 920 -31.83 3.48 6.31
N ILE A 921 -32.89 2.92 6.87
CA ILE A 921 -34.11 3.61 7.26
C ILE A 921 -33.95 4.18 8.66
N ASP A 922 -34.27 5.45 8.84
CA ASP A 922 -34.39 6.05 10.15
C ASP A 922 -35.82 5.89 10.66
N MET A 923 -36.05 4.91 11.52
CA MET A 923 -37.40 4.62 12.06
C MET A 923 -37.92 5.71 12.98
N VAL A 924 -37.09 6.58 13.54
CA VAL A 924 -37.55 7.64 14.45
C VAL A 924 -38.32 8.69 13.66
N SER A 925 -37.85 9.03 12.46
CA SER A 925 -38.59 9.94 11.54
C SER A 925 -39.70 9.24 10.77
N GLN A 926 -39.68 7.93 10.71
CA GLN A 926 -40.66 7.14 9.95
C GLN A 926 -41.91 6.72 10.74
N VAL A 927 -41.78 6.61 12.07
CA VAL A 927 -42.93 6.33 12.96
C VAL A 927 -44.02 7.40 12.81
N GLU A 928 -43.64 8.64 12.47
CA GLU A 928 -44.58 9.74 12.23
C GLU A 928 -45.34 9.61 10.89
N LEU A 929 -44.87 8.73 9.98
CA LEU A 929 -45.40 8.62 8.61
C LEU A 929 -46.05 7.25 8.32
N LEU A 930 -46.32 6.43 9.32
CA LEU A 930 -46.88 5.08 9.17
C LEU A 930 -48.40 5.13 8.86
N PRO A 931 -48.85 4.99 7.59
CA PRO A 931 -50.31 4.98 7.28
C PRO A 931 -51.06 3.83 7.94
N GLU A 932 -50.38 2.70 8.11
CA GLU A 932 -50.97 1.48 8.74
C GLU A 932 -51.15 1.62 10.25
N LEU A 933 -50.42 2.52 10.90
CA LEU A 933 -50.68 2.89 12.30
C LEU A 933 -51.98 3.65 12.45
N ASP A 934 -52.41 4.42 11.46
CA ASP A 934 -53.68 5.14 11.52
C ASP A 934 -54.92 4.21 11.44
N GLU A 935 -54.84 3.13 10.65
CA GLU A 935 -55.86 2.11 10.59
C GLU A 935 -55.97 1.28 11.90
N GLU A 936 -54.86 1.00 12.54
CA GLU A 936 -54.78 0.18 13.78
C GLU A 936 -54.68 1.04 15.06
N LYS A 937 -54.73 2.38 14.95
CA LYS A 937 -54.54 3.31 16.04
C LYS A 937 -55.39 3.02 17.25
N ASN A 938 -56.68 2.68 17.01
CA ASN A 938 -57.63 2.41 18.09
C ASN A 938 -57.29 1.10 18.82
N ASP A 939 -56.80 0.09 18.13
CA ASP A 939 -56.43 -1.18 18.74
C ASP A 939 -55.12 -1.03 19.55
N ILE A 940 -54.10 -0.35 19.02
CA ILE A 940 -52.86 -0.06 19.71
C ILE A 940 -53.08 0.80 20.94
N VAL A 941 -53.89 1.85 20.86
CA VAL A 941 -54.25 2.72 22.01
C VAL A 941 -55.06 1.95 23.04
N SER A 942 -56.00 1.07 22.62
CA SER A 942 -56.76 0.20 23.51
C SER A 942 -55.87 -0.77 24.26
N ILE A 943 -54.89 -1.39 23.61
CA ILE A 943 -53.93 -2.31 24.21
C ILE A 943 -53.03 -1.55 25.19
N TYR A 944 -52.57 -0.35 24.81
CA TYR A 944 -51.72 0.48 25.67
C TYR A 944 -52.44 0.95 26.93
N GLN A 945 -53.67 1.38 26.80
CA GLN A 945 -54.47 1.79 27.97
C GLN A 945 -54.70 0.68 28.97
N LYS A 946 -54.64 -0.61 28.56
CA LYS A 946 -54.68 -1.78 29.41
C LYS A 946 -53.33 -2.12 30.05
N CYS A 947 -52.24 -1.61 29.51
CA CYS A 947 -50.88 -1.84 29.97
C CYS A 947 -50.38 -0.67 30.86
N SER A 948 -50.96 -0.53 32.06
CA SER A 948 -50.85 0.71 32.86
C SER A 948 -49.51 1.04 33.48
N ASN A 949 -48.42 0.34 33.19
CA ASN A 949 -47.13 0.53 33.90
C ASN A 949 -45.84 0.57 33.03
N VAL A 950 -45.92 0.86 31.74
CA VAL A 950 -44.74 0.87 30.89
C VAL A 950 -44.29 2.29 30.56
N GLU A 951 -43.46 2.89 31.39
CA GLU A 951 -42.70 4.10 31.06
C GLU A 951 -41.54 3.74 30.10
N SER A 952 -41.83 3.58 28.82
CA SER A 952 -40.83 3.35 27.82
C SER A 952 -40.60 4.61 26.95
N PRO A 953 -39.36 5.04 26.72
CA PRO A 953 -39.08 6.14 25.75
C PRO A 953 -39.65 5.90 24.35
N ILE A 954 -39.78 4.64 23.92
CA ILE A 954 -40.38 4.24 22.64
C ILE A 954 -41.87 4.44 22.67
N MET A 955 -42.54 4.12 23.77
CA MET A 955 -43.94 4.32 23.95
C MET A 955 -44.30 5.81 23.96
N LEU A 956 -43.47 6.67 24.53
CA LEU A 956 -43.64 8.10 24.51
C LEU A 956 -43.47 8.67 23.08
N LEU A 957 -42.57 8.14 22.29
CA LEU A 957 -42.40 8.50 20.88
C LEU A 957 -43.58 8.05 20.04
N LEU A 958 -44.03 6.81 20.23
CA LEU A 958 -45.22 6.28 19.57
C LEU A 958 -46.50 7.02 19.94
N LEU A 959 -46.69 7.37 21.22
CA LEU A 959 -47.79 8.17 21.67
C LEU A 959 -47.75 9.61 21.10
N ARG A 960 -46.59 10.19 20.91
CA ARG A 960 -46.43 11.45 20.22
C ARG A 960 -46.83 11.32 18.75
N ALA A 961 -46.34 10.29 18.05
CA ALA A 961 -46.69 10.03 16.65
C ALA A 961 -48.15 9.68 16.46
N LEU A 962 -48.83 9.04 17.43
CA LEU A 962 -50.24 8.71 17.38
C LEU A 962 -51.13 9.89 17.76
N ASN A 963 -50.63 10.92 18.45
CA ASN A 963 -51.37 12.14 18.86
C ASN A 963 -51.15 13.31 17.92
N THR A 964 -50.22 13.26 16.99
CA THR A 964 -50.07 14.16 15.84
C THR A 964 -50.87 13.66 14.66
#